data_2b92a311a966aaa3c2d9d58ef4d84f82
#
_entry.id   2b92a311a966aaa3c2d9d58ef4d84f82
#
_cell.length_a   1.000
_cell.length_b   1.000
_cell.length_c   1.000
_cell.angle_alpha   90.00
_cell.angle_beta   90.00
_cell.angle_gamma   90.00
#
_symmetry.space_group_name_H-M   'P 1'
#
loop_
_entity.id
_entity.type
_entity.pdbx_description
1 polymer ?
#
loop_
_entity_poly.entity_id
_entity_poly.type
_entity_poly.pdbx_seq_one_letter_code
_entity_poly.pdbx_strand_id
1 'polypeptide(L)'
;MCACRCGIKVHLKDGRVHYIQGNHAHPVNKGVLCAKGSAGIMQHYSPARLGKPLLRVGERGAGEFREIEWDEALDIATRWLGDIRRTDPDKLAFFTGRDQSQALTGWWAQQFGTVNYAAHGGFCSVNMAAAGMYTLGGSFWEFGEPDWDRTKYLLMFGVAEDHDSNPIKLGLGKLKARGAKIVAINPVRTGYAAIADEWIGIRPGSDGLFVGALIRELLLHDRIDFDYLVKYTNAHHLVVRNPGGADDGLIVRDAHGNPLCATRSFPSARANADIDFLPPLAGEGAEGGRGQPSAVSRQPSLQTPSPPNVAGLGHPGLAGQPGPPHPAAGVQRRASESLANAPLHPLEGEGSTIARADAIDISPLIVGEYTLADGRKAAPAFQLLAERFLGDEYAAETVATQCGVDAITIRRIAAELADVAFNQEIRIAQRWTDAHGREHAEMIGRPVSMHAMRGISAHANGFHTCRMLHVLQMLLGAIDTPGSFRYQPPYPKAVPPANRPGKSRKANGTLDAAPLGYVHGPEDLLVDADGAPRRIDKAFSWEFPLAAHGMLQSVIRNAWAGDPYPIDTLFLFMANMGWNSAMNTRQTQQMLTDRDAASGAYKIPHFIYADAYWSETVNFADLVLPDTTYLERHDCISLLDRPISDADAASDAIRQPVCTPDRDVRPFQDVLIDLGTRLRLPGLTDEDGGARYPGGYAQYMVEHERAPGIGLLAGWRGRDGTKSGVGEPNPHQLDVYKANNCYWHAPVPAAGRYYKMANRDYLNWAKSLGFVGSTDPIVLELYSETLQRFRLAAHGHGVHQPPEAERERVARYFDPLPFWYESLAGNGSGGAGVSLPSPAGKGAGGEGRDIYQPRVEPRPSPLPLSHGERGSSGEALEFLLSAISQRPMFMYHSWGSQNSWLRQIAARNFLYLHPDTAAAHGIGDGDRVWVESAHGRIRVPAKHHAGTARGTVWTWNAIGKREGAWKLAADAPEYTKGFLLNHVIDDLLPARPDGYRYANADPVTGQAAWFDLKVRVYR
;
A
#
# COMPACT_ATOMS: atom_id res chain seq x y z
N MET A 1 -12.08 6.86 11.14
CA MET A 1 -12.69 7.34 9.89
C MET A 1 -11.92 6.81 8.71
N CYS A 2 -12.34 7.10 7.47
CA CYS A 2 -11.70 6.54 6.27
C CYS A 2 -10.41 7.29 5.87
N ALA A 3 -9.69 6.73 4.90
CA ALA A 3 -8.42 7.27 4.40
C ALA A 3 -8.54 8.61 3.66
N CYS A 4 -9.74 8.97 3.19
CA CYS A 4 -9.92 10.19 2.38
C CYS A 4 -9.75 11.50 3.17
N ARG A 5 -9.83 11.45 4.50
CA ARG A 5 -9.51 12.59 5.41
C ARG A 5 -10.14 13.92 5.00
N CYS A 6 -11.38 13.88 4.52
CA CYS A 6 -12.10 15.06 4.07
C CYS A 6 -12.19 16.14 5.15
N GLY A 7 -12.00 17.41 4.77
CA GLY A 7 -12.31 18.54 5.61
C GLY A 7 -13.81 18.67 5.82
N ILE A 8 -14.24 18.81 7.07
CA ILE A 8 -15.65 18.92 7.45
C ILE A 8 -15.91 20.19 8.26
N LYS A 9 -17.14 20.69 8.18
CA LYS A 9 -17.71 21.67 9.12
C LYS A 9 -18.78 20.97 9.94
N VAL A 10 -18.68 21.11 11.25
CA VAL A 10 -19.63 20.53 12.20
C VAL A 10 -20.48 21.66 12.78
N HIS A 11 -21.79 21.56 12.65
CA HIS A 11 -22.74 22.50 13.18
C HIS A 11 -23.25 22.01 14.53
N LEU A 12 -23.10 22.83 15.54
CA LEU A 12 -23.63 22.56 16.87
C LEU A 12 -24.93 23.36 17.09
N LYS A 13 -25.88 22.71 17.75
CA LYS A 13 -27.07 23.35 18.28
C LYS A 13 -27.19 22.95 19.76
N ASP A 14 -27.26 23.91 20.64
CA ASP A 14 -27.33 23.73 22.10
C ASP A 14 -26.17 22.80 22.62
N GLY A 15 -24.95 23.02 22.10
CA GLY A 15 -23.77 22.24 22.42
C GLY A 15 -23.72 20.81 21.82
N ARG A 16 -24.75 20.39 21.08
CA ARG A 16 -24.82 19.07 20.46
C ARG A 16 -24.57 19.11 18.96
N VAL A 17 -23.91 18.08 18.44
CA VAL A 17 -23.69 17.93 17.00
C VAL A 17 -25.03 17.78 16.29
N HIS A 18 -25.37 18.75 15.44
CA HIS A 18 -26.65 18.81 14.74
C HIS A 18 -26.53 18.42 13.26
N TYR A 19 -25.43 18.84 12.61
CA TYR A 19 -25.24 18.60 11.19
C TYR A 19 -23.75 18.57 10.83
N ILE A 20 -23.37 17.75 9.87
CA ILE A 20 -22.00 17.64 9.33
C ILE A 20 -22.07 17.88 7.82
N GLN A 21 -21.29 18.85 7.33
CA GLN A 21 -21.12 19.13 5.91
C GLN A 21 -19.64 19.15 5.53
N GLY A 22 -19.36 19.07 4.23
CA GLY A 22 -18.01 19.25 3.72
C GLY A 22 -17.53 20.68 3.86
N ASN A 23 -16.24 20.85 4.14
CA ASN A 23 -15.62 22.16 4.18
C ASN A 23 -15.25 22.61 2.77
N HIS A 24 -15.93 23.63 2.24
CA HIS A 24 -15.67 24.16 0.89
C HIS A 24 -14.28 24.80 0.75
N ALA A 25 -13.72 25.31 1.85
CA ALA A 25 -12.37 25.87 1.86
C ALA A 25 -11.27 24.79 1.85
N HIS A 26 -11.62 23.52 2.06
CA HIS A 26 -10.63 22.43 2.05
C HIS A 26 -10.21 22.08 0.61
N PRO A 27 -8.93 22.17 0.26
CA PRO A 27 -8.48 22.10 -1.15
C PRO A 27 -8.69 20.73 -1.79
N VAL A 28 -8.70 19.66 -1.01
CA VAL A 28 -8.80 18.28 -1.53
C VAL A 28 -10.25 17.90 -1.80
N ASN A 29 -11.14 17.98 -0.82
CA ASN A 29 -12.54 17.55 -1.01
C ASN A 29 -13.52 18.68 -1.41
N LYS A 30 -13.12 19.96 -1.34
CA LYS A 30 -13.89 21.12 -1.84
C LYS A 30 -15.37 21.10 -1.47
N GLY A 31 -15.67 20.70 -0.24
CA GLY A 31 -17.02 20.59 0.28
C GLY A 31 -17.77 19.29 -0.05
N VAL A 32 -17.22 18.39 -0.87
CA VAL A 32 -17.87 17.13 -1.22
C VAL A 32 -17.68 16.09 -0.11
N LEU A 33 -18.77 15.47 0.33
CA LEU A 33 -18.76 14.34 1.26
C LEU A 33 -19.51 13.15 0.66
N CYS A 34 -19.04 11.94 0.97
CA CYS A 34 -19.80 10.71 0.74
C CYS A 34 -20.75 10.43 1.91
N ALA A 35 -21.61 9.42 1.75
CA ALA A 35 -22.56 9.00 2.78
C ALA A 35 -21.89 8.77 4.15
N LYS A 36 -20.67 8.19 4.19
CA LYS A 36 -19.91 7.97 5.45
C LYS A 36 -19.62 9.27 6.21
N GLY A 37 -19.19 10.30 5.49
CA GLY A 37 -18.88 11.61 6.09
C GLY A 37 -20.14 12.31 6.62
N SER A 38 -21.20 12.32 5.84
CA SER A 38 -22.48 12.93 6.24
C SER A 38 -23.14 12.18 7.41
N ALA A 39 -23.02 10.85 7.43
CA ALA A 39 -23.57 10.00 8.51
C ALA A 39 -22.72 9.97 9.79
N GLY A 40 -21.64 10.75 9.86
CA GLY A 40 -20.77 10.81 11.05
C GLY A 40 -21.51 11.20 12.34
N ILE A 41 -22.60 11.97 12.22
CA ILE A 41 -23.48 12.27 13.36
C ILE A 41 -24.07 11.02 14.01
N MET A 42 -24.53 10.05 13.19
CA MET A 42 -25.09 8.77 13.70
C MET A 42 -24.01 7.86 14.26
N GLN A 43 -22.77 8.03 13.85
CA GLN A 43 -21.63 7.37 14.46
C GLN A 43 -21.34 7.94 15.86
N HIS A 44 -21.37 9.26 15.98
CA HIS A 44 -21.15 9.94 17.26
C HIS A 44 -22.22 9.61 18.31
N TYR A 45 -23.49 9.56 17.93
CA TYR A 45 -24.60 9.23 18.81
C TYR A 45 -24.97 7.74 18.83
N SER A 46 -24.14 6.87 18.31
CA SER A 46 -24.41 5.43 18.30
C SER A 46 -24.59 4.87 19.71
N PRO A 47 -25.66 4.10 19.98
CA PRO A 47 -25.82 3.42 21.26
C PRO A 47 -24.79 2.32 21.48
N ALA A 48 -24.07 1.91 20.43
CA ALA A 48 -22.99 0.94 20.52
C ALA A 48 -21.67 1.52 21.08
N ARG A 49 -21.61 2.82 21.39
CA ARG A 49 -20.42 3.42 22.00
C ARG A 49 -20.16 2.86 23.39
N LEU A 50 -18.88 2.60 23.67
CA LEU A 50 -18.40 2.32 25.02
C LEU A 50 -18.58 3.56 25.91
N GLY A 51 -18.84 3.37 27.17
CA GLY A 51 -19.16 4.46 28.10
C GLY A 51 -18.16 4.65 29.24
N LYS A 52 -17.44 3.59 29.61
CA LYS A 52 -16.52 3.55 30.73
C LYS A 52 -15.51 2.41 30.55
N PRO A 53 -14.34 2.43 31.17
CA PRO A 53 -13.44 1.28 31.17
C PRO A 53 -14.09 0.01 31.70
N LEU A 54 -13.76 -1.14 31.10
CA LEU A 54 -14.38 -2.41 31.43
C LEU A 54 -13.32 -3.45 31.83
N LEU A 55 -13.53 -4.13 32.93
CA LEU A 55 -12.74 -5.28 33.35
C LEU A 55 -13.58 -6.56 33.25
N ARG A 56 -13.08 -7.56 32.58
CA ARG A 56 -13.74 -8.85 32.40
C ARG A 56 -13.92 -9.56 33.76
N VAL A 57 -15.09 -10.10 33.97
CA VAL A 57 -15.44 -10.90 35.18
C VAL A 57 -15.86 -12.33 34.84
N GLY A 58 -16.31 -12.60 33.62
CA GLY A 58 -16.67 -13.90 33.09
C GLY A 58 -15.61 -14.54 32.18
N GLU A 59 -16.02 -15.54 31.40
CA GLU A 59 -15.18 -16.17 30.39
C GLU A 59 -14.97 -15.24 29.20
N ARG A 60 -13.81 -15.32 28.54
CA ARG A 60 -13.58 -14.60 27.27
C ARG A 60 -14.60 -15.06 26.22
N GLY A 61 -15.22 -14.11 25.56
CA GLY A 61 -16.26 -14.34 24.58
C GLY A 61 -17.70 -14.25 25.16
N ALA A 62 -17.88 -14.31 26.46
CA ALA A 62 -19.19 -14.17 27.12
C ALA A 62 -19.71 -12.72 27.15
N GLY A 63 -18.80 -11.72 27.03
CA GLY A 63 -19.18 -10.31 27.11
C GLY A 63 -19.56 -9.83 28.51
N GLU A 64 -19.11 -10.52 29.55
CA GLU A 64 -19.39 -10.22 30.95
C GLU A 64 -18.29 -9.33 31.53
N PHE A 65 -18.65 -8.08 31.82
CA PHE A 65 -17.74 -7.06 32.32
C PHE A 65 -18.27 -6.30 33.51
N ARG A 66 -17.33 -5.84 34.34
CA ARG A 66 -17.54 -4.82 35.37
C ARG A 66 -17.02 -3.50 34.88
N GLU A 67 -17.79 -2.42 35.00
CA GLU A 67 -17.29 -1.07 34.81
C GLU A 67 -16.31 -0.69 35.92
N ILE A 68 -15.20 -0.05 35.56
CA ILE A 68 -14.15 0.38 36.48
C ILE A 68 -13.77 1.84 36.22
N GLU A 69 -13.11 2.47 37.20
CA GLU A 69 -12.58 3.81 37.03
C GLU A 69 -11.31 3.83 36.17
N TRP A 70 -11.00 4.96 35.56
CA TRP A 70 -9.81 5.09 34.71
C TRP A 70 -8.50 4.80 35.46
N ASP A 71 -8.38 5.24 36.71
CA ASP A 71 -7.15 4.97 37.48
C ASP A 71 -6.98 3.47 37.74
N GLU A 72 -8.05 2.74 38.08
CA GLU A 72 -8.01 1.28 38.20
C GLU A 72 -7.60 0.62 36.87
N ALA A 73 -8.16 1.08 35.75
CA ALA A 73 -7.85 0.54 34.42
C ALA A 73 -6.38 0.78 34.02
N LEU A 74 -5.89 1.99 34.27
CA LEU A 74 -4.50 2.35 33.95
C LEU A 74 -3.52 1.66 34.90
N ASP A 75 -3.85 1.46 36.16
CA ASP A 75 -3.01 0.72 37.11
C ASP A 75 -2.92 -0.77 36.72
N ILE A 76 -4.01 -1.40 36.27
CA ILE A 76 -4.00 -2.77 35.76
C ILE A 76 -3.11 -2.85 34.53
N ALA A 77 -3.31 -1.97 33.55
CA ALA A 77 -2.51 -1.93 32.32
C ALA A 77 -1.02 -1.67 32.62
N THR A 78 -0.73 -0.72 33.51
CA THR A 78 0.64 -0.39 33.93
C THR A 78 1.33 -1.57 34.61
N ARG A 79 0.62 -2.33 35.44
CA ARG A 79 1.17 -3.51 36.08
C ARG A 79 1.52 -4.59 35.05
N TRP A 80 0.60 -4.97 34.19
CA TRP A 80 0.85 -5.99 33.14
C TRP A 80 1.99 -5.58 32.20
N LEU A 81 1.92 -4.38 31.66
CA LEU A 81 2.94 -3.85 30.75
C LEU A 81 4.29 -3.60 31.46
N GLY A 82 4.27 -3.14 32.72
CA GLY A 82 5.46 -2.87 33.50
C GLY A 82 6.24 -4.13 33.85
N ASP A 83 5.55 -5.25 34.12
CA ASP A 83 6.21 -6.53 34.38
C ASP A 83 6.99 -7.02 33.17
N ILE A 84 6.36 -7.05 31.99
CA ILE A 84 7.04 -7.46 30.76
C ILE A 84 8.09 -6.45 30.29
N ARG A 85 7.87 -5.14 30.51
CA ARG A 85 8.86 -4.10 30.19
C ARG A 85 10.17 -4.30 30.92
N ARG A 86 10.12 -4.78 32.18
CA ARG A 86 11.32 -5.04 33.02
C ARG A 86 11.99 -6.36 32.69
N THR A 87 11.23 -7.37 32.27
CA THR A 87 11.75 -8.73 32.03
C THR A 87 12.07 -8.99 30.58
N ASP A 88 11.09 -8.83 29.70
CA ASP A 88 11.19 -9.07 28.26
C ASP A 88 10.15 -8.24 27.50
N PRO A 89 10.50 -7.06 26.99
CA PRO A 89 9.59 -6.21 26.24
C PRO A 89 8.99 -6.84 24.99
N ASP A 90 9.60 -7.88 24.41
CA ASP A 90 9.08 -8.55 23.21
C ASP A 90 7.90 -9.47 23.53
N LYS A 91 7.56 -9.67 24.80
CA LYS A 91 6.30 -10.30 25.22
C LYS A 91 5.07 -9.40 25.10
N LEU A 92 5.26 -8.12 24.76
CA LEU A 92 4.18 -7.25 24.30
C LEU A 92 4.01 -7.39 22.79
N ALA A 93 2.80 -7.76 22.35
CA ALA A 93 2.37 -7.64 20.97
C ALA A 93 1.40 -6.44 20.85
N PHE A 94 1.86 -5.34 20.27
CA PHE A 94 1.07 -4.10 20.12
C PHE A 94 0.69 -3.88 18.66
N PHE A 95 -0.63 -3.87 18.37
CA PHE A 95 -1.15 -3.77 17.02
C PHE A 95 -2.23 -2.74 16.90
N THR A 96 -2.22 -2.04 15.74
CA THR A 96 -3.23 -1.03 15.46
C THR A 96 -3.99 -1.37 14.19
N GLY A 97 -5.30 -1.14 14.22
CA GLY A 97 -6.12 -1.03 13.02
C GLY A 97 -5.71 0.21 12.21
N ARG A 98 -6.60 0.66 11.32
CA ARG A 98 -6.30 1.85 10.54
C ARG A 98 -6.51 3.11 11.38
N ASP A 99 -5.50 3.50 12.10
CA ASP A 99 -5.51 4.72 12.89
C ASP A 99 -4.79 5.88 12.17
N GLN A 100 -4.99 7.09 12.69
CA GLN A 100 -4.35 8.31 12.19
C GLN A 100 -3.12 8.69 13.02
N SER A 101 -2.87 7.95 14.09
CA SER A 101 -1.85 8.25 15.10
C SER A 101 -0.65 7.32 15.02
N GLN A 102 -0.37 6.73 13.86
CA GLN A 102 0.72 5.75 13.69
C GLN A 102 2.09 6.32 14.08
N ALA A 103 2.31 7.63 13.92
CA ALA A 103 3.51 8.29 14.40
C ALA A 103 3.68 8.14 15.92
N LEU A 104 2.61 8.31 16.70
CA LEU A 104 2.62 8.10 18.13
C LEU A 104 2.70 6.61 18.50
N THR A 105 1.86 5.77 17.92
CA THR A 105 1.76 4.34 18.33
C THR A 105 3.03 3.56 18.02
N GLY A 106 3.63 3.75 16.85
CA GLY A 106 4.91 3.15 16.47
C GLY A 106 6.08 3.69 17.30
N TRP A 107 6.08 5.00 17.57
CA TRP A 107 7.08 5.62 18.43
C TRP A 107 6.93 5.17 19.90
N TRP A 108 5.70 5.03 20.39
CA TRP A 108 5.46 4.49 21.74
C TRP A 108 6.00 3.06 21.88
N ALA A 109 5.78 2.21 20.88
CA ALA A 109 6.35 0.86 20.84
C ALA A 109 7.89 0.89 20.84
N GLN A 110 8.51 1.82 20.14
CA GLN A 110 9.94 2.05 20.16
C GLN A 110 10.42 2.44 21.56
N GLN A 111 9.72 3.36 22.25
CA GLN A 111 10.04 3.78 23.63
C GLN A 111 9.83 2.64 24.63
N PHE A 112 8.81 1.81 24.42
CA PHE A 112 8.58 0.60 25.19
C PHE A 112 9.67 -0.44 24.97
N GLY A 113 10.28 -0.50 23.81
CA GLY A 113 11.37 -1.40 23.45
C GLY A 113 10.92 -2.72 22.86
N THR A 114 9.66 -2.87 22.43
CA THR A 114 9.18 -4.07 21.74
C THR A 114 9.39 -3.98 20.23
N VAL A 115 9.89 -5.07 19.62
CA VAL A 115 9.92 -5.23 18.17
C VAL A 115 8.53 -5.59 17.62
N ASN A 116 7.61 -6.06 18.46
CA ASN A 116 6.30 -6.58 18.09
C ASN A 116 5.25 -5.47 17.94
N TYR A 117 5.48 -4.58 16.99
CA TYR A 117 4.51 -3.58 16.56
C TYR A 117 4.13 -3.81 15.10
N ALA A 118 2.83 -3.89 14.81
CA ALA A 118 2.36 -3.92 13.44
C ALA A 118 1.20 -2.94 13.20
N ALA A 119 1.22 -2.33 12.03
CA ALA A 119 0.18 -1.44 11.56
C ALA A 119 -0.75 -2.14 10.56
N HIS A 120 -1.92 -1.56 10.34
CA HIS A 120 -2.94 -2.09 9.42
C HIS A 120 -2.44 -2.37 7.99
N GLY A 121 -1.36 -1.71 7.56
CA GLY A 121 -0.87 -1.81 6.18
C GLY A 121 -0.55 -3.23 5.72
N GLY A 122 0.04 -4.07 6.59
CA GLY A 122 0.35 -5.47 6.29
C GLY A 122 -0.87 -6.31 5.94
N PHE A 123 -2.00 -5.94 6.50
CA PHE A 123 -3.30 -6.56 6.24
C PHE A 123 -4.03 -5.99 5.02
N CYS A 124 -3.62 -4.83 4.52
CA CYS A 124 -4.39 -4.03 3.58
C CYS A 124 -3.71 -3.83 2.22
N SER A 125 -2.50 -3.26 2.19
CA SER A 125 -1.91 -2.73 0.96
C SER A 125 -0.38 -2.65 0.98
N VAL A 126 0.29 -3.45 1.80
CA VAL A 126 1.76 -3.39 1.88
C VAL A 126 2.43 -3.77 0.56
N ASN A 127 1.85 -4.68 -0.24
CA ASN A 127 2.35 -5.01 -1.57
C ASN A 127 2.51 -3.77 -2.45
N MET A 128 1.47 -2.94 -2.49
CA MET A 128 1.51 -1.71 -3.28
C MET A 128 2.49 -0.68 -2.69
N ALA A 129 2.49 -0.52 -1.37
CA ALA A 129 3.39 0.41 -0.70
C ALA A 129 4.85 -0.03 -0.84
N ALA A 130 5.17 -1.29 -0.56
CA ALA A 130 6.51 -1.84 -0.69
C ALA A 130 6.97 -1.84 -2.15
N ALA A 131 6.15 -2.32 -3.10
CA ALA A 131 6.50 -2.24 -4.52
C ALA A 131 6.87 -0.81 -4.94
N GLY A 132 6.08 0.19 -4.51
CA GLY A 132 6.38 1.59 -4.81
C GLY A 132 7.66 2.07 -4.14
N MET A 133 7.92 1.71 -2.89
CA MET A 133 9.13 2.12 -2.16
C MET A 133 10.40 1.43 -2.66
N TYR A 134 10.28 0.24 -3.26
CA TYR A 134 11.42 -0.48 -3.88
C TYR A 134 11.50 -0.31 -5.40
N THR A 135 10.72 0.62 -5.99
CA THR A 135 10.76 0.93 -7.42
C THR A 135 10.75 2.42 -7.72
N LEU A 136 9.85 3.17 -7.09
CA LEU A 136 9.53 4.56 -7.46
C LEU A 136 9.81 5.57 -6.34
N GLY A 137 10.05 5.13 -5.11
CA GLY A 137 10.02 6.01 -3.95
C GLY A 137 8.65 6.51 -3.54
N GLY A 138 7.59 5.94 -4.10
CA GLY A 138 6.20 6.25 -3.82
C GLY A 138 5.26 5.29 -4.54
N SER A 139 3.98 5.26 -4.21
CA SER A 139 3.00 4.37 -4.83
C SER A 139 1.73 5.11 -5.25
N PHE A 140 0.89 4.44 -6.05
CA PHE A 140 -0.30 5.03 -6.66
C PHE A 140 -1.35 5.56 -5.69
N TRP A 141 -1.39 5.06 -4.50
CA TRP A 141 -2.54 5.32 -3.64
C TRP A 141 -2.30 6.35 -2.56
N GLU A 142 -1.20 6.27 -1.83
CA GLU A 142 -0.95 7.18 -0.71
C GLU A 142 0.08 8.26 -1.06
N PHE A 143 0.81 8.08 -2.15
CA PHE A 143 2.00 8.86 -2.46
C PHE A 143 1.95 9.51 -3.85
N GLY A 144 0.84 9.33 -4.57
CA GLY A 144 0.67 9.88 -5.90
C GLY A 144 -0.78 9.88 -6.40
N GLU A 145 -0.99 10.53 -7.52
CA GLU A 145 -2.28 10.64 -8.19
C GLU A 145 -2.11 10.83 -9.71
N PRO A 146 -3.13 10.51 -10.53
CA PRO A 146 -3.16 10.95 -11.91
C PRO A 146 -3.10 12.47 -12.04
N ASP A 147 -2.51 12.98 -13.10
CA ASP A 147 -2.64 14.41 -13.44
C ASP A 147 -4.06 14.72 -13.94
N TRP A 148 -4.96 14.99 -12.99
CA TRP A 148 -6.38 15.18 -13.24
C TRP A 148 -6.71 16.28 -14.27
N ASP A 149 -5.78 17.19 -14.50
CA ASP A 149 -5.98 18.31 -15.41
C ASP A 149 -5.42 18.04 -16.82
N ARG A 150 -4.61 16.98 -17.01
CA ARG A 150 -3.89 16.74 -18.27
C ARG A 150 -3.94 15.31 -18.80
N THR A 151 -4.18 14.30 -17.95
CA THR A 151 -4.29 12.89 -18.39
C THR A 151 -5.36 12.76 -19.48
N LYS A 152 -5.04 12.06 -20.57
CA LYS A 152 -5.95 11.76 -21.68
C LYS A 152 -6.40 10.31 -21.69
N TYR A 153 -5.61 9.41 -21.09
CA TYR A 153 -5.92 7.98 -21.00
C TYR A 153 -5.61 7.47 -19.59
N LEU A 154 -6.61 6.94 -18.92
CA LEU A 154 -6.48 6.43 -17.55
C LEU A 154 -6.84 4.94 -17.47
N LEU A 155 -5.90 4.09 -17.03
CA LEU A 155 -6.17 2.72 -16.61
C LEU A 155 -6.43 2.67 -15.10
N MET A 156 -7.49 2.00 -14.69
CA MET A 156 -7.83 1.79 -13.29
C MET A 156 -7.87 0.30 -12.96
N PHE A 157 -6.97 -0.17 -12.09
CA PHE A 157 -6.83 -1.57 -11.71
C PHE A 157 -7.37 -1.84 -10.30
N GLY A 158 -8.41 -2.63 -10.17
CA GLY A 158 -8.91 -3.14 -8.90
C GLY A 158 -9.22 -2.05 -7.86
N VAL A 159 -9.70 -0.88 -8.28
CA VAL A 159 -9.98 0.25 -7.40
C VAL A 159 -11.25 0.01 -6.61
N ALA A 160 -11.13 0.02 -5.29
CA ALA A 160 -12.26 -0.07 -4.38
C ALA A 160 -12.95 1.31 -4.22
N GLU A 161 -14.27 1.30 -4.10
CA GLU A 161 -15.08 2.51 -4.04
C GLU A 161 -14.82 3.41 -2.83
N ASP A 162 -14.36 2.85 -1.71
CA ASP A 162 -14.39 3.58 -0.43
C ASP A 162 -13.09 4.31 -0.09
N HIS A 163 -11.96 3.89 -0.65
CA HIS A 163 -10.67 4.49 -0.31
C HIS A 163 -10.56 5.91 -0.81
N ASP A 164 -10.99 6.14 -2.04
CA ASP A 164 -10.77 7.40 -2.74
C ASP A 164 -12.09 8.03 -3.19
N SER A 165 -13.14 7.81 -2.42
CA SER A 165 -14.50 8.09 -2.84
C SER A 165 -14.76 9.52 -3.32
N ASN A 166 -14.16 10.53 -2.70
CA ASN A 166 -14.44 11.92 -3.09
C ASN A 166 -13.32 12.58 -3.91
N PRO A 167 -12.05 12.55 -3.50
CA PRO A 167 -10.98 13.15 -4.31
C PRO A 167 -10.90 12.52 -5.70
N ILE A 168 -10.96 11.20 -5.82
CA ILE A 168 -10.96 10.52 -7.12
C ILE A 168 -12.20 10.86 -7.95
N LYS A 169 -13.41 10.96 -7.35
CA LYS A 169 -14.60 11.36 -8.10
C LYS A 169 -14.48 12.75 -8.71
N LEU A 170 -13.90 13.69 -7.97
CA LEU A 170 -13.64 15.02 -8.49
C LEU A 170 -12.65 14.96 -9.66
N GLY A 171 -11.59 14.18 -9.52
CA GLY A 171 -10.59 13.94 -10.56
C GLY A 171 -11.18 13.28 -11.80
N LEU A 172 -11.93 12.18 -11.64
CA LEU A 172 -12.61 11.48 -12.74
C LEU A 172 -13.61 12.39 -13.45
N GLY A 173 -14.34 13.23 -12.70
CA GLY A 173 -15.23 14.24 -13.27
C GLY A 173 -14.49 15.23 -14.16
N LYS A 174 -13.30 15.70 -13.76
CA LYS A 174 -12.45 16.55 -14.60
C LYS A 174 -11.97 15.83 -15.86
N LEU A 175 -11.54 14.57 -15.75
CA LEU A 175 -11.10 13.77 -16.89
C LEU A 175 -12.22 13.58 -17.91
N LYS A 176 -13.40 13.16 -17.46
CA LYS A 176 -14.57 12.97 -18.34
C LYS A 176 -15.03 14.28 -19.00
N ALA A 177 -15.02 15.39 -18.29
CA ALA A 177 -15.36 16.70 -18.84
C ALA A 177 -14.41 17.14 -19.97
N ARG A 178 -13.18 16.63 -20.01
CA ARG A 178 -12.21 16.89 -21.07
C ARG A 178 -12.15 15.80 -22.15
N GLY A 179 -12.99 14.77 -22.08
CA GLY A 179 -13.02 13.66 -23.03
C GLY A 179 -11.87 12.66 -22.89
N ALA A 180 -11.22 12.61 -21.71
CA ALA A 180 -10.21 11.58 -21.44
C ALA A 180 -10.87 10.19 -21.39
N LYS A 181 -10.22 9.19 -21.99
CA LYS A 181 -10.67 7.80 -21.96
C LYS A 181 -10.32 7.15 -20.61
N ILE A 182 -11.28 6.52 -19.97
CA ILE A 182 -11.12 5.80 -18.71
C ILE A 182 -11.43 4.32 -18.94
N VAL A 183 -10.45 3.46 -18.72
CA VAL A 183 -10.59 1.99 -18.82
C VAL A 183 -10.45 1.39 -17.43
N ALA A 184 -11.47 0.66 -16.98
CA ALA A 184 -11.47 -0.04 -15.71
C ALA A 184 -11.21 -1.53 -15.92
N ILE A 185 -10.11 -2.03 -15.35
CA ILE A 185 -9.73 -3.44 -15.32
C ILE A 185 -10.08 -3.98 -13.94
N ASN A 186 -11.16 -4.75 -13.85
CA ASN A 186 -11.71 -5.18 -12.57
C ASN A 186 -12.61 -6.42 -12.75
N PRO A 187 -12.56 -7.41 -11.87
CA PRO A 187 -13.49 -8.56 -11.92
C PRO A 187 -14.97 -8.20 -11.84
N VAL A 188 -15.30 -7.02 -11.30
CA VAL A 188 -16.69 -6.59 -11.08
C VAL A 188 -16.93 -5.17 -11.60
N ARG A 189 -17.97 -5.00 -12.41
CA ARG A 189 -18.38 -3.69 -12.93
C ARG A 189 -19.23 -2.93 -11.90
N THR A 190 -18.58 -2.47 -10.83
CA THR A 190 -19.20 -1.61 -9.80
C THR A 190 -18.37 -0.36 -9.59
N GLY A 191 -18.90 0.60 -8.86
CA GLY A 191 -18.18 1.83 -8.53
C GLY A 191 -17.64 2.55 -9.75
N TYR A 192 -16.34 2.77 -9.80
CA TYR A 192 -15.71 3.47 -10.92
C TYR A 192 -15.75 2.69 -12.23
N ALA A 193 -15.77 1.36 -12.17
CA ALA A 193 -15.93 0.54 -13.36
C ALA A 193 -17.30 0.75 -14.03
N ALA A 194 -18.32 1.15 -13.28
CA ALA A 194 -19.66 1.44 -13.83
C ALA A 194 -19.72 2.75 -14.63
N ILE A 195 -18.82 3.70 -14.33
CA ILE A 195 -18.76 5.03 -14.99
C ILE A 195 -17.59 5.18 -15.96
N ALA A 196 -16.70 4.17 -16.06
CA ALA A 196 -15.62 4.12 -17.04
C ALA A 196 -16.19 4.03 -18.48
N ASP A 197 -15.42 4.49 -19.46
CA ASP A 197 -15.78 4.40 -20.87
C ASP A 197 -15.70 2.95 -21.34
N GLU A 198 -14.81 2.15 -20.74
CA GLU A 198 -14.66 0.74 -21.01
C GLU A 198 -14.43 -0.04 -19.71
N TRP A 199 -15.05 -1.21 -19.58
CA TRP A 199 -14.80 -2.16 -18.49
C TRP A 199 -14.29 -3.48 -19.06
N ILE A 200 -13.14 -3.92 -18.55
CA ILE A 200 -12.50 -5.19 -18.86
C ILE A 200 -12.63 -6.10 -17.63
N GLY A 201 -13.40 -7.16 -17.77
CA GLY A 201 -13.60 -8.18 -16.74
C GLY A 201 -12.42 -9.14 -16.70
N ILE A 202 -11.52 -8.97 -15.76
CA ILE A 202 -10.33 -9.80 -15.61
C ILE A 202 -10.53 -10.89 -14.55
N ARG A 203 -9.85 -12.03 -14.69
CA ARG A 203 -9.81 -13.07 -13.66
C ARG A 203 -8.99 -12.56 -12.45
N PRO A 204 -9.50 -12.68 -11.21
CA PRO A 204 -8.77 -12.26 -10.01
C PRO A 204 -7.37 -12.88 -9.93
N GLY A 205 -6.34 -12.05 -9.65
CA GLY A 205 -4.94 -12.47 -9.50
C GLY A 205 -4.16 -12.63 -10.82
N SER A 206 -4.76 -12.34 -11.96
CA SER A 206 -4.08 -12.40 -13.27
C SER A 206 -3.72 -11.02 -13.84
N ASP A 207 -3.89 -9.96 -13.07
CA ASP A 207 -3.55 -8.60 -13.48
C ASP A 207 -2.08 -8.46 -13.91
N GLY A 208 -1.16 -9.15 -13.24
CA GLY A 208 0.24 -9.18 -13.60
C GLY A 208 0.50 -9.78 -14.99
N LEU A 209 -0.19 -10.85 -15.37
CA LEU A 209 -0.10 -11.39 -16.74
C LEU A 209 -0.57 -10.39 -17.78
N PHE A 210 -1.72 -9.76 -17.56
CA PHE A 210 -2.25 -8.73 -18.45
C PHE A 210 -1.24 -7.58 -18.63
N VAL A 211 -0.68 -7.06 -17.54
CA VAL A 211 0.36 -6.00 -17.58
C VAL A 211 1.63 -6.47 -18.28
N GLY A 212 2.07 -7.71 -18.02
CA GLY A 212 3.23 -8.30 -18.69
C GLY A 212 3.05 -8.41 -20.20
N ALA A 213 1.84 -8.76 -20.67
CA ALA A 213 1.51 -8.76 -22.08
C ALA A 213 1.52 -7.35 -22.69
N LEU A 214 1.02 -6.33 -21.97
CA LEU A 214 1.13 -4.94 -22.43
C LEU A 214 2.60 -4.51 -22.56
N ILE A 215 3.45 -4.85 -21.60
CA ILE A 215 4.89 -4.60 -21.65
C ILE A 215 5.50 -5.26 -22.90
N ARG A 216 5.17 -6.54 -23.15
CA ARG A 216 5.66 -7.27 -24.32
C ARG A 216 5.27 -6.58 -25.63
N GLU A 217 4.00 -6.20 -25.77
CA GLU A 217 3.53 -5.49 -26.99
C GLU A 217 4.25 -4.16 -27.20
N LEU A 218 4.51 -3.39 -26.13
CA LEU A 218 5.29 -2.14 -26.25
C LEU A 218 6.73 -2.39 -26.69
N LEU A 219 7.39 -3.45 -26.16
CA LEU A 219 8.75 -3.82 -26.55
C LEU A 219 8.81 -4.32 -28.00
N LEU A 220 7.86 -5.15 -28.44
CA LEU A 220 7.79 -5.69 -29.80
C LEU A 220 7.62 -4.60 -30.86
N HIS A 221 6.99 -3.49 -30.51
CA HIS A 221 6.70 -2.40 -31.42
C HIS A 221 7.57 -1.15 -31.21
N ASP A 222 8.62 -1.28 -30.38
CA ASP A 222 9.55 -0.19 -30.04
C ASP A 222 8.83 1.08 -29.53
N ARG A 223 7.80 0.89 -28.69
CA ARG A 223 6.98 1.96 -28.11
C ARG A 223 7.35 2.23 -26.65
N ILE A 224 8.60 2.69 -26.46
CA ILE A 224 9.16 3.02 -25.13
C ILE A 224 9.80 4.41 -25.14
N ASP A 225 9.84 5.08 -24.00
CA ASP A 225 10.52 6.36 -23.81
C ASP A 225 11.99 6.13 -23.42
N PHE A 226 12.82 5.92 -24.43
CA PHE A 226 14.25 5.68 -24.25
C PHE A 226 14.93 6.79 -23.44
N ASP A 227 14.63 8.04 -23.74
CA ASP A 227 15.23 9.21 -23.10
C ASP A 227 14.89 9.27 -21.60
N TYR A 228 13.64 8.97 -21.26
CA TYR A 228 13.19 8.86 -19.87
C TYR A 228 13.90 7.73 -19.11
N LEU A 229 13.99 6.55 -19.73
CA LEU A 229 14.63 5.37 -19.14
C LEU A 229 16.10 5.63 -18.79
N VAL A 230 16.83 6.24 -19.70
CA VAL A 230 18.24 6.56 -19.51
C VAL A 230 18.46 7.65 -18.46
N LYS A 231 17.61 8.68 -18.41
CA LYS A 231 17.80 9.83 -17.51
C LYS A 231 17.36 9.57 -16.08
N TYR A 232 16.34 8.74 -15.86
CA TYR A 232 15.65 8.68 -14.55
C TYR A 232 15.55 7.28 -13.94
N THR A 233 16.03 6.25 -14.66
CA THR A 233 15.95 4.87 -14.17
C THR A 233 17.32 4.18 -14.19
N ASN A 234 17.38 3.00 -13.57
CA ASN A 234 18.58 2.15 -13.61
C ASN A 234 18.66 1.25 -14.87
N ALA A 235 17.91 1.57 -15.93
CA ALA A 235 17.84 0.79 -17.16
C ALA A 235 19.21 0.52 -17.81
N HIS A 236 20.13 1.49 -17.73
CA HIS A 236 21.46 1.46 -18.32
C HIS A 236 22.57 0.99 -17.37
N HIS A 237 22.25 0.67 -16.11
CA HIS A 237 23.21 0.12 -15.16
C HIS A 237 23.61 -1.29 -15.60
N LEU A 238 24.92 -1.55 -15.59
CA LEU A 238 25.47 -2.88 -15.91
C LEU A 238 25.23 -3.84 -14.76
N VAL A 239 24.68 -4.99 -15.10
CA VAL A 239 24.41 -6.10 -14.18
C VAL A 239 25.30 -7.26 -14.55
N VAL A 240 26.01 -7.83 -13.60
CA VAL A 240 26.91 -8.98 -13.78
C VAL A 240 26.12 -10.20 -14.25
N ARG A 241 26.64 -10.88 -15.27
CA ARG A 241 26.19 -12.20 -15.75
C ARG A 241 27.24 -13.25 -15.40
N ASN A 242 27.11 -13.84 -14.22
CA ASN A 242 28.02 -14.88 -13.71
C ASN A 242 27.22 -16.01 -13.02
N PRO A 243 26.45 -16.81 -13.80
CA PRO A 243 25.54 -17.80 -13.26
C PRO A 243 26.22 -18.74 -12.25
N GLY A 244 25.70 -18.76 -11.01
CA GLY A 244 26.26 -19.54 -9.91
C GLY A 244 27.41 -18.85 -9.16
N GLY A 245 27.85 -17.67 -9.59
CA GLY A 245 28.82 -16.85 -8.88
C GLY A 245 28.22 -15.99 -7.77
N ALA A 246 29.03 -15.60 -6.81
CA ALA A 246 28.63 -14.80 -5.66
C ALA A 246 28.21 -13.36 -6.01
N ASP A 247 28.53 -12.89 -7.20
CA ASP A 247 28.23 -11.57 -7.72
C ASP A 247 27.22 -11.60 -8.87
N ASP A 248 26.68 -12.78 -9.20
CA ASP A 248 25.69 -12.91 -10.28
C ASP A 248 24.48 -12.00 -10.02
N GLY A 249 24.12 -11.21 -11.02
CA GLY A 249 22.99 -10.29 -10.91
C GLY A 249 23.24 -9.05 -10.04
N LEU A 250 24.43 -8.81 -9.51
CA LEU A 250 24.75 -7.57 -8.84
C LEU A 250 25.08 -6.44 -9.83
N ILE A 251 24.76 -5.21 -9.45
CA ILE A 251 25.11 -4.04 -10.25
C ILE A 251 26.63 -3.82 -10.19
N VAL A 252 27.25 -3.67 -11.35
CA VAL A 252 28.68 -3.36 -11.47
C VAL A 252 28.95 -1.95 -10.92
N ARG A 253 29.98 -1.81 -10.08
CA ARG A 253 30.34 -0.53 -9.45
C ARG A 253 31.80 -0.16 -9.71
N ASP A 254 32.06 1.15 -9.74
CA ASP A 254 33.42 1.69 -9.72
C ASP A 254 34.07 1.59 -8.34
N ALA A 255 35.31 2.04 -8.23
CA ALA A 255 36.06 2.05 -6.98
C ALA A 255 35.45 2.95 -5.88
N HIS A 256 34.57 3.87 -6.26
CA HIS A 256 33.84 4.77 -5.37
C HIS A 256 32.46 4.24 -4.98
N GLY A 257 32.08 3.08 -5.49
CA GLY A 257 30.76 2.45 -5.24
C GLY A 257 29.64 2.94 -6.16
N ASN A 258 29.93 3.79 -7.18
CA ASN A 258 28.91 4.27 -8.10
C ASN A 258 28.59 3.18 -9.14
N PRO A 259 27.30 3.01 -9.54
CA PRO A 259 26.94 2.10 -10.61
C PRO A 259 27.65 2.44 -11.93
N LEU A 260 28.21 1.42 -12.59
CA LEU A 260 28.71 1.58 -13.95
C LEU A 260 27.57 1.46 -14.96
N CYS A 261 27.62 2.30 -15.97
CA CYS A 261 26.61 2.39 -17.00
C CYS A 261 27.17 1.89 -18.33
N ALA A 262 26.34 1.23 -19.13
CA ALA A 262 26.67 0.91 -20.49
C ALA A 262 26.78 2.21 -21.34
N THR A 263 27.91 2.41 -22.04
CA THR A 263 28.16 3.58 -22.89
C THR A 263 28.81 3.13 -24.20
N ARG A 264 28.77 3.96 -25.24
CA ARG A 264 29.43 3.67 -26.54
C ARG A 264 30.92 3.48 -26.42
N SER A 265 31.57 4.02 -25.41
CA SER A 265 32.98 3.86 -25.15
C SER A 265 33.33 2.54 -24.42
N PHE A 266 32.36 1.78 -23.95
CA PHE A 266 32.58 0.47 -23.35
C PHE A 266 32.85 -0.56 -24.46
N PRO A 267 33.91 -1.39 -24.39
CA PRO A 267 34.14 -2.41 -25.40
C PRO A 267 33.01 -3.46 -25.34
N SER A 268 32.13 -3.45 -26.33
CA SER A 268 31.06 -4.41 -26.48
C SER A 268 31.54 -5.62 -27.31
N ALA A 269 31.15 -6.83 -26.89
CA ALA A 269 31.41 -8.03 -27.71
C ALA A 269 30.56 -8.05 -29.00
N ARG A 270 29.49 -7.24 -29.09
CA ARG A 270 28.65 -6.99 -30.27
C ARG A 270 27.94 -5.65 -30.09
N ALA A 271 28.50 -4.58 -30.68
CA ALA A 271 27.78 -3.36 -30.95
C ALA A 271 27.25 -3.44 -32.38
N ASN A 272 26.01 -3.79 -32.60
CA ASN A 272 25.36 -3.58 -33.87
C ASN A 272 24.82 -2.16 -33.91
N ALA A 273 25.22 -1.40 -34.90
CA ALA A 273 24.88 0.00 -35.09
C ALA A 273 23.44 0.22 -35.59
N ASP A 274 22.70 -0.83 -35.86
CA ASP A 274 21.28 -0.78 -36.25
C ASP A 274 20.47 -1.50 -35.20
N ILE A 275 19.52 -0.79 -34.59
CA ILE A 275 18.63 -1.28 -33.55
C ILE A 275 17.54 -2.14 -34.22
N ASP A 276 17.89 -3.37 -34.61
CA ASP A 276 16.89 -4.41 -34.81
C ASP A 276 16.72 -5.17 -33.50
N PHE A 277 15.61 -4.92 -32.82
CA PHE A 277 15.29 -5.48 -31.52
C PHE A 277 14.99 -7.00 -31.48
N LEU A 278 15.05 -7.67 -32.65
CA LEU A 278 14.73 -9.09 -32.73
C LEU A 278 15.75 -9.87 -33.55
N PRO A 279 16.21 -11.06 -33.07
CA PRO A 279 16.68 -12.08 -34.01
C PRO A 279 15.47 -12.48 -34.87
N PRO A 280 15.65 -12.74 -36.18
CA PRO A 280 14.55 -13.19 -37.02
C PRO A 280 14.01 -14.51 -36.43
N LEU A 281 12.72 -14.54 -36.18
CA LEU A 281 12.02 -15.78 -35.88
C LEU A 281 12.33 -16.79 -37.02
N ALA A 282 13.01 -17.86 -36.69
CA ALA A 282 13.14 -19.00 -37.57
C ALA A 282 11.76 -19.63 -37.78
N GLY A 283 11.13 -19.36 -38.89
CA GLY A 283 9.84 -19.92 -39.21
C GLY A 283 9.60 -19.90 -40.70
N GLU A 284 9.59 -21.05 -41.29
CA GLU A 284 8.91 -21.51 -42.50
C GLU A 284 9.09 -20.74 -43.79
N GLY A 285 9.69 -21.48 -44.73
CA GLY A 285 9.89 -21.04 -46.10
C GLY A 285 8.59 -20.91 -46.89
N ALA A 286 8.53 -19.86 -47.70
CA ALA A 286 7.74 -19.85 -48.90
C ALA A 286 8.48 -19.04 -49.97
N GLU A 287 8.76 -19.72 -51.02
CA GLU A 287 9.40 -19.18 -52.25
C GLU A 287 8.51 -18.16 -52.98
N GLY A 288 9.12 -17.18 -53.56
CA GLY A 288 8.73 -16.67 -54.91
C GLY A 288 8.06 -15.33 -54.97
N GLY A 289 8.69 -14.39 -55.64
CA GLY A 289 7.99 -13.37 -56.39
C GLY A 289 8.49 -11.91 -56.22
N ARG A 290 9.44 -11.52 -57.02
CA ARG A 290 9.78 -10.11 -57.25
C ARG A 290 8.62 -9.33 -57.87
N GLY A 291 8.33 -8.12 -57.34
CA GLY A 291 7.48 -7.14 -57.98
C GLY A 291 7.64 -5.77 -57.32
N GLN A 292 8.14 -4.84 -58.08
CA GLN A 292 8.34 -3.42 -57.70
C GLN A 292 7.01 -2.70 -57.49
N PRO A 293 7.01 -1.59 -56.72
CA PRO A 293 5.77 -0.87 -56.41
C PRO A 293 5.43 0.18 -57.45
N SER A 294 4.18 0.24 -57.84
CA SER A 294 3.61 1.35 -58.59
C SER A 294 2.63 2.14 -57.68
N ALA A 295 2.78 3.45 -57.77
CA ALA A 295 1.93 4.45 -57.14
C ALA A 295 0.56 4.57 -57.86
N VAL A 296 -0.54 4.65 -57.12
CA VAL A 296 -1.81 5.32 -57.53
C VAL A 296 -2.61 5.68 -56.29
N SER A 297 -2.74 6.91 -55.91
CA SER A 297 -3.79 7.94 -56.05
C SER A 297 -5.13 7.73 -55.37
N ARG A 298 -5.41 8.66 -54.42
CA ARG A 298 -6.64 9.42 -54.17
C ARG A 298 -7.98 8.71 -53.91
N GLN A 299 -8.40 8.96 -52.65
CA GLN A 299 -9.75 9.31 -52.12
C GLN A 299 -11.04 9.00 -52.89
N PRO A 300 -12.16 8.71 -52.17
CA PRO A 300 -13.07 9.80 -51.83
C PRO A 300 -13.63 9.81 -50.40
N SER A 301 -14.01 11.01 -50.06
CA SER A 301 -14.73 11.47 -48.86
C SER A 301 -16.12 10.86 -48.75
N LEU A 302 -16.49 10.41 -47.55
CA LEU A 302 -17.90 10.19 -47.16
C LEU A 302 -18.30 11.20 -46.07
N GLN A 303 -19.28 12.01 -46.44
CA GLN A 303 -19.99 12.96 -45.56
C GLN A 303 -20.83 12.23 -44.53
N THR A 304 -20.74 12.70 -43.28
CA THR A 304 -21.70 12.37 -42.22
C THR A 304 -22.80 13.43 -42.14
N PRO A 305 -24.08 13.06 -41.97
CA PRO A 305 -25.15 14.02 -41.79
C PRO A 305 -25.29 14.46 -40.33
N SER A 306 -25.53 15.76 -40.15
CA SER A 306 -25.84 16.40 -38.86
C SER A 306 -27.24 16.00 -38.36
N PRO A 307 -27.43 15.90 -37.03
CA PRO A 307 -28.78 15.75 -36.47
C PRO A 307 -29.49 17.11 -36.30
N PRO A 308 -30.85 17.11 -36.28
CA PRO A 308 -31.65 18.30 -36.35
C PRO A 308 -31.79 19.05 -35.01
N ASN A 309 -31.88 20.38 -35.13
CA ASN A 309 -32.27 21.33 -34.10
C ASN A 309 -33.61 21.02 -33.46
N VAL A 310 -33.68 21.00 -32.14
CA VAL A 310 -34.93 21.17 -31.40
C VAL A 310 -34.83 22.49 -30.63
N ALA A 311 -35.70 23.41 -31.01
CA ALA A 311 -35.85 24.71 -30.41
C ALA A 311 -36.76 24.68 -29.17
N GLY A 312 -36.36 25.42 -28.16
CA GLY A 312 -37.25 26.26 -27.38
C GLY A 312 -38.01 25.67 -26.22
N LEU A 313 -37.60 25.94 -25.02
CA LEU A 313 -38.49 26.35 -23.93
C LEU A 313 -37.72 27.27 -22.95
N GLY A 314 -38.15 28.52 -22.91
CA GLY A 314 -37.58 29.58 -22.08
C GLY A 314 -37.94 29.44 -20.60
N HIS A 315 -37.05 29.88 -19.76
CA HIS A 315 -37.33 30.23 -18.36
C HIS A 315 -37.07 31.72 -18.11
N PRO A 316 -37.90 32.38 -17.30
CA PRO A 316 -37.82 33.81 -17.10
C PRO A 316 -36.72 34.25 -16.12
N GLY A 317 -36.16 35.41 -16.40
CA GLY A 317 -35.10 36.02 -15.63
C GLY A 317 -35.52 36.49 -14.24
N LEU A 318 -34.57 36.51 -13.34
CA LEU A 318 -34.59 37.33 -12.14
C LEU A 318 -33.37 38.25 -12.16
N ALA A 319 -33.73 39.51 -12.00
CA ALA A 319 -32.90 40.70 -12.06
C ALA A 319 -31.81 40.75 -10.98
N GLY A 320 -30.75 41.45 -11.33
CA GLY A 320 -29.57 41.67 -10.50
C GLY A 320 -29.75 42.54 -9.28
N GLN A 321 -28.81 42.40 -8.37
CA GLN A 321 -28.42 43.47 -7.44
C GLN A 321 -26.90 43.55 -7.37
N PRO A 322 -26.32 44.75 -7.11
CA PRO A 322 -24.91 45.05 -7.30
C PRO A 322 -24.04 44.72 -6.09
N GLY A 323 -22.80 44.34 -6.34
CA GLY A 323 -21.78 44.11 -5.31
C GLY A 323 -21.18 45.43 -4.79
N PRO A 324 -20.65 45.44 -3.55
CA PRO A 324 -20.02 46.63 -2.99
C PRO A 324 -18.57 46.81 -3.48
N PRO A 325 -18.07 48.05 -3.42
CA PRO A 325 -16.83 48.45 -4.09
C PRO A 325 -15.57 48.09 -3.30
N HIS A 326 -14.50 47.84 -4.02
CA HIS A 326 -13.13 47.77 -3.50
C HIS A 326 -12.60 49.12 -3.10
N PRO A 327 -11.85 49.26 -2.00
CA PRO A 327 -11.04 50.46 -1.79
C PRO A 327 -9.67 50.26 -2.44
N ALA A 328 -9.33 51.18 -3.32
CA ALA A 328 -8.00 51.45 -3.78
C ALA A 328 -7.19 52.14 -2.69
N ALA A 329 -6.02 51.69 -2.41
CA ALA A 329 -4.98 52.46 -1.74
C ALA A 329 -3.64 52.20 -2.43
N GLY A 330 -3.21 53.16 -3.17
CA GLY A 330 -1.87 53.31 -3.65
C GLY A 330 -0.92 53.75 -2.55
N VAL A 331 0.30 53.17 -2.54
CA VAL A 331 1.48 53.81 -1.94
C VAL A 331 2.70 53.49 -2.77
N GLN A 332 3.13 54.48 -3.42
CA GLN A 332 4.47 54.97 -3.79
C GLN A 332 5.68 54.03 -3.75
N ARG A 333 6.32 53.97 -4.93
CA ARG A 333 7.72 53.68 -5.16
C ARG A 333 8.63 54.61 -4.37
N ARG A 334 9.63 54.06 -3.75
CA ARG A 334 10.95 54.72 -3.61
C ARG A 334 12.03 53.74 -4.04
N ALA A 335 12.84 54.26 -4.94
CA ALA A 335 14.06 53.67 -5.47
C ALA A 335 15.23 54.04 -4.59
N SER A 336 16.30 53.35 -4.87
CA SER A 336 17.72 53.65 -4.71
C SER A 336 18.40 52.87 -3.61
N GLU A 337 19.46 52.32 -3.84
CA GLU A 337 20.79 52.51 -4.38
C GLU A 337 21.75 51.53 -3.68
N SER A 338 22.49 50.89 -4.52
CA SER A 338 23.92 50.51 -4.43
C SER A 338 24.56 50.21 -3.07
N LEU A 339 25.09 48.99 -2.99
CA LEU A 339 26.43 48.75 -2.43
C LEU A 339 27.10 47.61 -3.22
N ALA A 340 28.01 48.05 -4.09
CA ALA A 340 29.00 47.23 -4.76
C ALA A 340 30.28 47.19 -3.92
N ASN A 341 30.97 46.07 -3.99
CA ASN A 341 32.40 45.86 -3.73
C ASN A 341 32.87 45.77 -2.26
N ALA A 342 33.08 44.53 -1.84
CA ALA A 342 34.21 44.18 -1.00
C ALA A 342 34.81 42.83 -1.49
N PRO A 343 36.14 42.72 -1.66
CA PRO A 343 36.78 41.52 -2.19
C PRO A 343 36.90 40.42 -1.13
N LEU A 344 36.48 39.23 -1.44
CA LEU A 344 36.74 38.03 -0.69
C LEU A 344 38.14 37.49 -1.06
N HIS A 345 39.02 37.41 -0.11
CA HIS A 345 40.28 36.66 -0.18
C HIS A 345 39.98 35.15 -0.27
N PRO A 346 40.76 34.39 -1.03
CA PRO A 346 40.60 32.95 -1.12
C PRO A 346 41.27 32.30 0.12
N LEU A 347 40.55 31.48 0.83
CA LEU A 347 41.11 30.46 1.71
C LEU A 347 41.43 29.25 0.85
N GLU A 348 42.72 29.00 0.71
CA GLU A 348 43.25 27.76 0.18
C GLU A 348 42.92 26.62 1.17
N GLY A 349 42.08 25.66 0.69
CA GLY A 349 41.84 24.38 1.29
C GLY A 349 41.75 23.36 0.17
N GLU A 350 42.71 22.42 0.18
CA GLU A 350 42.78 21.33 -0.79
C GLU A 350 41.47 20.53 -0.80
N GLY A 351 40.58 20.85 -1.75
CA GLY A 351 39.40 20.09 -2.10
C GLY A 351 39.69 19.33 -3.38
N SER A 352 39.58 18.03 -3.31
CA SER A 352 39.65 17.12 -4.45
C SER A 352 38.79 17.66 -5.60
N THR A 353 39.39 18.06 -6.66
CA THR A 353 38.76 18.36 -7.92
C THR A 353 38.10 17.10 -8.44
N ILE A 354 36.77 17.01 -8.27
CA ILE A 354 35.94 16.15 -9.12
C ILE A 354 36.18 16.68 -10.55
N ALA A 355 36.88 15.90 -11.35
CA ALA A 355 37.06 16.20 -12.77
C ALA A 355 35.66 16.36 -13.40
N ARG A 356 35.33 17.61 -13.77
CA ARG A 356 34.24 17.86 -14.69
C ARG A 356 34.54 17.04 -15.95
N ALA A 357 33.71 16.03 -16.19
CA ALA A 357 33.66 15.35 -17.47
C ALA A 357 33.05 16.35 -18.49
N ASP A 358 33.87 17.29 -18.94
CA ASP A 358 33.52 18.16 -20.06
C ASP A 358 33.45 17.28 -21.30
N ALA A 359 32.20 17.12 -21.81
CA ALA A 359 31.89 16.84 -23.20
C ALA A 359 32.51 15.58 -23.85
N ILE A 360 32.41 14.45 -23.21
CA ILE A 360 32.32 13.18 -23.93
C ILE A 360 30.81 12.96 -24.17
N ASP A 361 30.42 12.88 -25.43
CA ASP A 361 29.04 12.50 -25.83
C ASP A 361 28.80 11.02 -25.43
N ILE A 362 28.52 10.80 -24.13
CA ILE A 362 28.27 9.51 -23.57
C ILE A 362 26.78 9.29 -23.74
N SER A 363 26.36 8.75 -24.88
CA SER A 363 25.03 8.23 -25.09
C SER A 363 24.94 6.90 -24.35
N PRO A 364 24.23 6.80 -23.22
CA PRO A 364 24.07 5.53 -22.51
C PRO A 364 23.33 4.53 -23.38
N LEU A 365 23.74 3.26 -23.30
CA LEU A 365 23.11 2.14 -24.00
C LEU A 365 22.30 1.32 -23.01
N ILE A 366 21.14 0.83 -23.41
CA ILE A 366 20.28 -0.02 -22.58
C ILE A 366 20.22 -1.47 -23.07
N VAL A 367 20.93 -1.79 -24.14
CA VAL A 367 21.03 -3.14 -24.70
C VAL A 367 22.46 -3.52 -24.99
N GLY A 368 22.75 -4.79 -25.08
CA GLY A 368 24.05 -5.36 -25.45
C GLY A 368 24.66 -6.20 -24.31
N GLU A 369 25.70 -6.99 -24.70
CA GLU A 369 26.54 -7.71 -23.76
C GLU A 369 27.92 -7.08 -23.70
N TYR A 370 28.43 -6.91 -22.52
CA TYR A 370 29.71 -6.26 -22.25
C TYR A 370 30.67 -7.19 -21.54
N THR A 371 31.96 -7.04 -21.83
CA THR A 371 33.01 -7.70 -21.07
C THR A 371 33.73 -6.66 -20.23
N LEU A 372 33.73 -6.84 -18.93
CA LEU A 372 34.39 -5.96 -17.98
C LEU A 372 35.92 -6.14 -18.06
N ALA A 373 36.67 -5.18 -17.51
CA ALA A 373 38.14 -5.22 -17.51
C ALA A 373 38.73 -6.46 -16.80
N ASP A 374 38.00 -7.02 -15.87
CA ASP A 374 38.36 -8.26 -15.14
C ASP A 374 37.88 -9.56 -15.84
N GLY A 375 37.29 -9.45 -17.02
CA GLY A 375 36.80 -10.56 -17.85
C GLY A 375 35.37 -11.02 -17.54
N ARG A 376 34.71 -10.49 -16.52
CA ARG A 376 33.29 -10.80 -16.24
C ARG A 376 32.38 -10.29 -17.37
N LYS A 377 31.28 -10.99 -17.59
CA LYS A 377 30.21 -10.57 -18.49
C LYS A 377 29.20 -9.71 -17.75
N ALA A 378 28.64 -8.72 -18.42
CA ALA A 378 27.58 -7.88 -17.88
C ALA A 378 26.63 -7.44 -19.00
N ALA A 379 25.38 -7.11 -18.61
CA ALA A 379 24.39 -6.53 -19.51
C ALA A 379 23.64 -5.41 -18.81
N PRO A 380 23.09 -4.44 -19.54
CA PRO A 380 22.22 -3.42 -18.95
C PRO A 380 20.99 -4.04 -18.31
N ALA A 381 20.50 -3.47 -17.23
CA ALA A 381 19.30 -3.93 -16.53
C ALA A 381 18.07 -4.03 -17.45
N PHE A 382 17.94 -3.10 -18.41
CA PHE A 382 16.88 -3.13 -19.41
C PHE A 382 16.98 -4.36 -20.33
N GLN A 383 18.20 -4.77 -20.73
CA GLN A 383 18.38 -5.98 -21.56
C GLN A 383 17.78 -7.20 -20.85
N LEU A 384 18.04 -7.34 -19.55
CA LEU A 384 17.50 -8.46 -18.74
C LEU A 384 15.97 -8.39 -18.65
N LEU A 385 15.42 -7.17 -18.53
CA LEU A 385 13.98 -6.95 -18.50
C LEU A 385 13.34 -7.30 -19.85
N ALA A 386 13.93 -6.87 -20.96
CA ALA A 386 13.43 -7.17 -22.32
C ALA A 386 13.47 -8.68 -22.57
N GLU A 387 14.57 -9.37 -22.23
CA GLU A 387 14.68 -10.83 -22.34
C GLU A 387 13.54 -11.54 -21.56
N ARG A 388 13.18 -11.05 -20.39
CA ARG A 388 12.07 -11.58 -19.57
C ARG A 388 10.72 -11.41 -20.26
N PHE A 389 10.36 -10.17 -20.64
CA PHE A 389 9.01 -9.88 -21.11
C PHE A 389 8.76 -10.21 -22.59
N LEU A 390 9.80 -10.45 -23.35
CA LEU A 390 9.68 -10.98 -24.72
C LEU A 390 9.41 -12.50 -24.75
N GLY A 391 9.49 -13.18 -23.62
CA GLY A 391 9.16 -14.60 -23.48
C GLY A 391 7.71 -14.92 -23.88
N ASP A 392 7.48 -16.17 -24.31
CA ASP A 392 6.17 -16.63 -24.79
C ASP A 392 5.08 -16.67 -23.70
N GLU A 393 5.49 -16.73 -22.43
CA GLU A 393 4.55 -16.66 -21.30
C GLU A 393 3.78 -15.34 -21.23
N TYR A 394 4.32 -14.25 -21.81
CA TYR A 394 3.66 -12.95 -21.90
C TYR A 394 3.06 -12.67 -23.28
N ALA A 395 3.06 -13.65 -24.21
CA ALA A 395 2.39 -13.49 -25.50
C ALA A 395 0.87 -13.27 -25.28
N ALA A 396 0.29 -12.36 -26.03
CA ALA A 396 -1.12 -11.98 -25.85
C ALA A 396 -2.07 -13.18 -25.93
N GLU A 397 -1.79 -14.16 -26.77
CA GLU A 397 -2.56 -15.40 -26.89
C GLU A 397 -2.44 -16.29 -25.64
N THR A 398 -1.23 -16.47 -25.14
CA THR A 398 -0.97 -17.24 -23.90
C THR A 398 -1.68 -16.60 -22.72
N VAL A 399 -1.53 -15.28 -22.57
CA VAL A 399 -2.10 -14.52 -21.47
C VAL A 399 -3.63 -14.50 -21.53
N ALA A 400 -4.21 -14.37 -22.73
CA ALA A 400 -5.67 -14.34 -22.91
C ALA A 400 -6.38 -15.56 -22.30
N THR A 401 -5.81 -16.74 -22.44
CA THR A 401 -6.37 -17.99 -21.88
C THR A 401 -6.38 -17.99 -20.36
N GLN A 402 -5.43 -17.30 -19.74
CA GLN A 402 -5.22 -17.29 -18.30
C GLN A 402 -5.94 -16.12 -17.61
N CYS A 403 -5.94 -14.93 -18.20
CA CYS A 403 -6.54 -13.74 -17.58
C CYS A 403 -8.03 -13.54 -17.96
N GLY A 404 -8.52 -14.23 -19.00
CA GLY A 404 -9.89 -14.10 -19.48
C GLY A 404 -10.17 -12.83 -20.30
N VAL A 405 -9.11 -12.13 -20.74
CA VAL A 405 -9.17 -10.98 -21.66
C VAL A 405 -8.62 -11.41 -23.01
N ASP A 406 -9.34 -11.18 -24.09
CA ASP A 406 -8.92 -11.65 -25.42
C ASP A 406 -7.66 -10.93 -25.92
N ALA A 407 -6.87 -11.61 -26.76
CA ALA A 407 -5.57 -11.12 -27.24
C ALA A 407 -5.71 -9.84 -28.09
N ILE A 408 -6.83 -9.67 -28.79
CA ILE A 408 -7.09 -8.45 -29.59
C ILE A 408 -7.25 -7.25 -28.65
N THR A 409 -7.98 -7.41 -27.57
CA THR A 409 -8.14 -6.38 -26.53
C THR A 409 -6.79 -6.03 -25.88
N ILE A 410 -5.96 -7.02 -25.56
CA ILE A 410 -4.61 -6.78 -24.98
C ILE A 410 -3.79 -5.90 -25.94
N ARG A 411 -3.67 -6.29 -27.21
CA ARG A 411 -2.92 -5.51 -28.23
C ARG A 411 -3.50 -4.12 -28.46
N ARG A 412 -4.82 -4.02 -28.50
CA ARG A 412 -5.48 -2.73 -28.67
C ARG A 412 -5.17 -1.77 -27.53
N ILE A 413 -5.25 -2.23 -26.29
CA ILE A 413 -4.92 -1.40 -25.10
C ILE A 413 -3.45 -0.96 -25.13
N ALA A 414 -2.52 -1.86 -25.50
CA ALA A 414 -1.10 -1.50 -25.64
C ALA A 414 -0.89 -0.43 -26.73
N ALA A 415 -1.54 -0.61 -27.88
CA ALA A 415 -1.47 0.35 -28.99
C ALA A 415 -2.09 1.71 -28.61
N GLU A 416 -3.23 1.75 -27.92
CA GLU A 416 -3.86 2.98 -27.44
C GLU A 416 -2.98 3.71 -26.42
N LEU A 417 -2.35 2.99 -25.47
CA LEU A 417 -1.41 3.57 -24.52
C LEU A 417 -0.22 4.21 -25.24
N ALA A 418 0.36 3.50 -26.21
CA ALA A 418 1.49 3.98 -26.99
C ALA A 418 1.11 5.20 -27.85
N ASP A 419 -0.06 5.17 -28.52
CA ASP A 419 -0.54 6.30 -29.32
C ASP A 419 -0.71 7.55 -28.45
N VAL A 420 -1.38 7.44 -27.32
CA VAL A 420 -1.61 8.58 -26.43
C VAL A 420 -0.31 9.07 -25.82
N ALA A 421 0.59 8.17 -25.41
CA ALA A 421 1.87 8.56 -24.81
C ALA A 421 2.79 9.29 -25.79
N PHE A 422 2.92 8.80 -27.02
CA PHE A 422 3.96 9.26 -27.96
C PHE A 422 3.45 10.15 -29.09
N ASN A 423 2.21 9.95 -29.56
CA ASN A 423 1.63 10.77 -30.63
C ASN A 423 0.78 11.94 -30.10
N GLN A 424 0.43 11.95 -28.80
CA GLN A 424 -0.37 12.99 -28.17
C GLN A 424 0.34 13.63 -26.98
N GLU A 425 1.67 13.62 -26.97
CA GLU A 425 2.50 14.19 -25.91
C GLU A 425 2.11 15.63 -25.55
N ILE A 426 2.39 16.02 -24.33
CA ILE A 426 2.17 17.39 -23.82
C ILE A 426 3.52 18.09 -23.73
N ARG A 427 3.61 19.30 -24.29
CA ARG A 427 4.77 20.18 -24.15
C ARG A 427 4.37 21.40 -23.34
N ILE A 428 5.05 21.62 -22.22
CA ILE A 428 4.88 22.82 -21.37
C ILE A 428 6.16 23.63 -21.51
N ALA A 429 6.04 24.86 -21.99
CA ALA A 429 7.14 25.80 -22.14
C ALA A 429 7.60 26.34 -20.77
N GLN A 430 8.05 25.44 -19.89
CA GLN A 430 8.59 25.71 -18.57
C GLN A 430 10.06 25.29 -18.53
N ARG A 431 10.97 26.25 -18.45
CA ARG A 431 12.39 25.95 -18.20
C ARG A 431 12.56 25.35 -16.80
N TRP A 432 13.43 24.39 -16.71
CA TRP A 432 13.80 23.74 -15.45
C TRP A 432 15.21 23.15 -15.54
N THR A 433 15.83 22.92 -14.40
CA THR A 433 17.15 22.33 -14.30
C THR A 433 17.05 21.02 -13.51
N ASP A 434 17.64 19.97 -14.04
CA ASP A 434 17.69 18.71 -13.30
C ASP A 434 18.80 18.67 -12.24
N ALA A 435 18.78 17.64 -11.40
CA ALA A 435 19.75 17.47 -10.32
C ALA A 435 21.18 17.23 -10.83
N HIS A 436 21.34 16.83 -12.10
CA HIS A 436 22.65 16.67 -12.74
C HIS A 436 23.18 17.99 -13.36
N GLY A 437 22.41 19.08 -13.25
CA GLY A 437 22.79 20.39 -13.81
C GLY A 437 22.43 20.61 -15.28
N ARG A 438 21.71 19.67 -15.91
CA ARG A 438 21.24 19.83 -17.28
C ARG A 438 20.04 20.77 -17.32
N GLU A 439 20.08 21.72 -18.22
CA GLU A 439 18.98 22.66 -18.45
C GLU A 439 18.02 22.13 -19.51
N HIS A 440 16.76 22.24 -19.24
CA HIS A 440 15.67 21.83 -20.11
C HIS A 440 14.83 23.06 -20.47
N ALA A 441 14.57 23.27 -21.76
CA ALA A 441 13.77 24.39 -22.23
C ALA A 441 12.27 24.21 -21.97
N GLU A 442 11.82 22.98 -21.85
CA GLU A 442 10.41 22.60 -21.71
C GLU A 442 10.27 21.33 -20.88
N MET A 443 9.05 21.07 -20.44
CA MET A 443 8.66 19.79 -19.82
C MET A 443 7.84 18.98 -20.82
N ILE A 444 8.29 17.76 -21.14
CA ILE A 444 7.61 16.84 -22.05
C ILE A 444 6.77 15.87 -21.22
N GLY A 445 5.51 15.75 -21.57
CA GLY A 445 4.54 14.94 -20.84
C GLY A 445 3.98 13.79 -21.65
N ARG A 446 3.74 12.67 -20.99
CA ARG A 446 3.09 11.47 -21.50
C ARG A 446 1.69 11.36 -20.89
N PRO A 447 0.61 11.76 -21.58
CA PRO A 447 -0.71 11.92 -20.95
C PRO A 447 -1.45 10.60 -20.75
N VAL A 448 -0.74 9.57 -20.37
CA VAL A 448 -1.25 8.29 -19.90
C VAL A 448 -1.00 8.14 -18.40
N SER A 449 -1.98 7.68 -17.65
CA SER A 449 -1.82 7.46 -16.21
C SER A 449 -2.46 6.15 -15.80
N MET A 450 -2.01 5.63 -14.68
CA MET A 450 -2.54 4.42 -14.10
C MET A 450 -2.88 4.67 -12.65
N HIS A 451 -3.95 4.07 -12.19
CA HIS A 451 -4.33 4.09 -10.78
C HIS A 451 -4.72 2.68 -10.36
N ALA A 452 -4.17 2.23 -9.26
CA ALA A 452 -4.38 0.88 -8.78
C ALA A 452 -4.61 0.86 -7.27
N MET A 453 -5.33 -0.17 -6.80
CA MET A 453 -5.70 -0.33 -5.40
C MET A 453 -5.59 -1.80 -4.96
N ARG A 454 -6.25 -2.12 -3.84
CA ARG A 454 -6.22 -3.45 -3.22
C ARG A 454 -6.57 -4.58 -4.16
N GLY A 455 -7.35 -4.35 -5.19
CA GLY A 455 -7.76 -5.38 -6.14
C GLY A 455 -6.59 -6.16 -6.73
N ILE A 456 -5.48 -5.48 -7.03
CA ILE A 456 -4.27 -6.14 -7.54
C ILE A 456 -3.26 -6.49 -6.45
N SER A 457 -3.31 -5.83 -5.31
CA SER A 457 -2.30 -6.00 -4.26
C SER A 457 -2.65 -7.08 -3.24
N ALA A 458 -3.92 -7.44 -3.06
CA ALA A 458 -4.35 -8.40 -2.04
C ALA A 458 -4.34 -9.86 -2.54
N HIS A 459 -3.33 -10.20 -3.33
CA HIS A 459 -3.01 -11.53 -3.84
C HIS A 459 -1.62 -11.94 -3.37
N ALA A 460 -1.34 -13.24 -3.37
CA ALA A 460 0.00 -13.76 -3.06
C ALA A 460 1.07 -13.27 -4.04
N ASN A 461 0.70 -12.92 -5.28
CA ASN A 461 1.58 -12.37 -6.31
C ASN A 461 1.51 -10.83 -6.42
N GLY A 462 0.88 -10.16 -5.44
CA GLY A 462 0.54 -8.75 -5.54
C GLY A 462 1.75 -7.82 -5.55
N PHE A 463 2.85 -8.18 -4.87
CA PHE A 463 4.07 -7.37 -4.87
C PHE A 463 4.67 -7.23 -6.28
N HIS A 464 4.89 -8.35 -6.96
CA HIS A 464 5.43 -8.33 -8.32
C HIS A 464 4.44 -7.76 -9.34
N THR A 465 3.14 -8.01 -9.20
CA THR A 465 2.10 -7.38 -10.03
C THR A 465 2.14 -5.86 -9.94
N CYS A 466 2.30 -5.29 -8.75
CA CYS A 466 2.46 -3.85 -8.58
C CYS A 466 3.76 -3.34 -9.21
N ARG A 467 4.87 -4.08 -9.07
CA ARG A 467 6.15 -3.73 -9.73
C ARG A 467 6.03 -3.76 -11.26
N MET A 468 5.34 -4.74 -11.84
CA MET A 468 5.08 -4.79 -13.29
C MET A 468 4.33 -3.55 -13.77
N LEU A 469 3.34 -3.08 -13.01
CA LEU A 469 2.60 -1.86 -13.34
C LEU A 469 3.51 -0.61 -13.28
N HIS A 470 4.46 -0.57 -12.35
CA HIS A 470 5.46 0.51 -12.30
C HIS A 470 6.42 0.46 -13.50
N VAL A 471 6.86 -0.75 -13.88
CA VAL A 471 7.69 -0.95 -15.09
C VAL A 471 6.97 -0.47 -16.34
N LEU A 472 5.69 -0.84 -16.53
CA LEU A 472 4.89 -0.37 -17.65
C LEU A 472 4.86 1.17 -17.73
N GLN A 473 4.70 1.85 -16.60
CA GLN A 473 4.73 3.32 -16.57
C GLN A 473 6.12 3.89 -16.85
N MET A 474 7.20 3.26 -16.37
CA MET A 474 8.57 3.69 -16.68
C MET A 474 8.87 3.57 -18.18
N LEU A 475 8.47 2.47 -18.82
CA LEU A 475 8.63 2.26 -20.26
C LEU A 475 7.92 3.34 -21.08
N LEU A 476 6.78 3.80 -20.63
CA LEU A 476 6.02 4.88 -21.28
C LEU A 476 6.52 6.29 -20.92
N GLY A 477 7.51 6.45 -20.02
CA GLY A 477 7.90 7.77 -19.50
C GLY A 477 6.78 8.47 -18.72
N ALA A 478 5.87 7.69 -18.14
CA ALA A 478 4.62 8.17 -17.56
C ALA A 478 4.65 8.23 -16.02
N ILE A 479 5.79 8.62 -15.44
CA ILE A 479 5.93 8.87 -14.01
C ILE A 479 6.42 10.29 -13.78
N ASP A 480 5.61 11.08 -13.11
CA ASP A 480 5.80 12.47 -12.73
C ASP A 480 6.14 13.40 -13.91
N THR A 481 5.61 13.06 -15.09
CA THR A 481 5.63 13.91 -16.30
C THR A 481 4.25 14.53 -16.52
N PRO A 482 4.11 15.64 -17.26
CA PRO A 482 2.81 16.24 -17.53
C PRO A 482 1.80 15.25 -18.12
N GLY A 483 0.65 15.13 -17.47
CA GLY A 483 -0.43 14.22 -17.89
C GLY A 483 -0.33 12.78 -17.37
N SER A 484 0.73 12.42 -16.65
CA SER A 484 0.96 11.08 -16.14
C SER A 484 0.62 10.92 -14.64
N PHE A 485 1.06 9.83 -14.03
CA PHE A 485 1.10 9.68 -12.56
C PHE A 485 2.02 10.75 -11.96
N ARG A 486 1.58 11.41 -10.89
CA ARG A 486 2.32 12.47 -10.22
C ARG A 486 2.54 12.15 -8.76
N TYR A 487 3.75 12.38 -8.25
CA TYR A 487 4.01 12.28 -6.82
C TYR A 487 3.32 13.41 -6.04
N GLN A 488 2.72 13.04 -4.92
CA GLN A 488 2.27 13.99 -3.90
C GLN A 488 3.41 14.27 -2.91
N PRO A 489 3.81 15.53 -2.71
CA PRO A 489 4.84 15.85 -1.72
C PRO A 489 4.51 15.28 -0.32
N PRO A 490 5.49 14.76 0.42
CA PRO A 490 6.94 14.86 0.24
C PRO A 490 7.58 13.71 -0.56
N TYR A 491 6.85 13.05 -1.41
CA TYR A 491 7.37 12.00 -2.27
C TYR A 491 7.89 12.58 -3.60
N PRO A 492 8.79 11.89 -4.33
CA PRO A 492 9.36 10.58 -4.05
C PRO A 492 10.43 10.58 -2.95
N LYS A 493 10.69 9.39 -2.38
CA LYS A 493 11.79 9.12 -1.45
C LYS A 493 12.89 8.30 -2.13
N ALA A 494 14.05 8.19 -1.51
CA ALA A 494 15.10 7.27 -1.96
C ALA A 494 14.54 5.84 -2.13
N VAL A 495 15.11 5.09 -3.07
CA VAL A 495 14.70 3.72 -3.41
C VAL A 495 15.86 2.76 -3.05
N PRO A 496 15.66 1.87 -2.06
CA PRO A 496 14.63 1.91 -1.04
C PRO A 496 14.84 3.02 0.00
N PRO A 497 13.81 3.39 0.80
CA PRO A 497 13.97 4.38 1.87
C PRO A 497 15.00 3.97 2.92
N ALA A 498 15.74 4.95 3.45
CA ALA A 498 16.90 4.69 4.31
C ALA A 498 16.56 4.12 5.71
N ASN A 499 15.32 4.32 6.20
CA ASN A 499 14.93 3.89 7.53
C ASN A 499 14.76 2.37 7.61
N ARG A 500 15.56 1.72 8.46
CA ARG A 500 15.51 0.28 8.72
C ARG A 500 14.69 -0.04 9.96
N PRO A 501 14.15 -1.25 10.11
CA PRO A 501 13.50 -1.66 11.35
C PRO A 501 14.51 -1.73 12.51
N GLY A 502 14.06 -1.35 13.72
CA GLY A 502 14.88 -1.40 14.93
C GLY A 502 15.25 -2.83 15.29
N LYS A 503 16.56 -3.05 15.56
CA LYS A 503 17.15 -4.37 15.80
C LYS A 503 17.56 -4.61 17.24
N SER A 504 18.03 -3.57 17.91
CA SER A 504 18.65 -3.65 19.23
C SER A 504 18.05 -2.65 20.20
N ARG A 505 18.27 -2.90 21.50
CA ARG A 505 17.84 -1.99 22.55
C ARG A 505 19.03 -1.18 23.05
N LYS A 506 18.80 0.12 23.22
CA LYS A 506 19.72 1.04 23.90
C LYS A 506 19.76 0.75 25.40
N ALA A 507 20.73 1.32 26.11
CA ALA A 507 20.87 1.14 27.56
C ALA A 507 19.63 1.57 28.37
N ASN A 508 18.86 2.54 27.86
CA ASN A 508 17.59 2.98 28.46
C ASN A 508 16.39 2.08 28.10
N GLY A 509 16.64 1.00 27.35
CA GLY A 509 15.64 0.01 26.98
C GLY A 509 14.78 0.37 25.76
N THR A 510 15.01 1.52 25.10
CA THR A 510 14.32 1.86 23.84
C THR A 510 14.93 1.10 22.67
N LEU A 511 14.15 0.84 21.60
CA LEU A 511 14.73 0.36 20.35
C LEU A 511 15.62 1.44 19.73
N ASP A 512 16.66 1.01 19.03
CA ASP A 512 17.60 1.86 18.30
C ASP A 512 16.96 2.63 17.13
N ALA A 513 15.90 2.06 16.53
CA ALA A 513 15.07 2.67 15.50
C ALA A 513 13.59 2.31 15.70
N ALA A 514 12.71 2.85 14.85
CA ALA A 514 11.30 2.46 14.85
C ALA A 514 11.13 0.96 14.56
N PRO A 515 10.08 0.29 15.09
CA PRO A 515 9.87 -1.15 14.88
C PRO A 515 9.61 -1.55 13.42
N LEU A 516 9.19 -0.59 12.59
CA LEU A 516 8.90 -0.78 11.17
C LEU A 516 9.87 0.03 10.31
N GLY A 517 10.22 -0.52 9.14
CA GLY A 517 11.16 0.11 8.22
C GLY A 517 11.28 -0.65 6.90
N TYR A 518 12.37 -0.39 6.17
CA TYR A 518 12.66 -1.00 4.89
C TYR A 518 14.01 -1.73 4.94
N VAL A 519 14.01 -2.97 4.50
CA VAL A 519 15.18 -3.85 4.49
C VAL A 519 15.96 -3.65 3.21
N HIS A 520 17.28 -3.52 3.28
CA HIS A 520 18.15 -3.30 2.12
C HIS A 520 18.90 -4.55 1.67
N GLY A 521 18.90 -5.57 2.52
CA GLY A 521 19.54 -6.86 2.24
C GLY A 521 19.36 -7.82 3.42
N PRO A 522 19.87 -9.06 3.28
CA PRO A 522 19.77 -10.09 4.32
C PRO A 522 20.28 -9.67 5.69
N GLU A 523 21.26 -8.79 5.74
CA GLU A 523 21.85 -8.25 6.97
C GLU A 523 20.89 -7.41 7.80
N ASP A 524 19.79 -6.94 7.22
CA ASP A 524 18.78 -6.12 7.90
C ASP A 524 17.67 -6.94 8.55
N LEU A 525 17.64 -8.26 8.34
CA LEU A 525 16.61 -9.12 8.91
C LEU A 525 16.65 -9.15 10.44
N LEU A 526 15.47 -9.29 11.03
CA LEU A 526 15.27 -9.49 12.47
C LEU A 526 15.16 -10.97 12.78
N VAL A 527 16.28 -11.65 12.69
CA VAL A 527 16.44 -13.08 13.00
C VAL A 527 17.52 -13.27 14.05
N ASP A 528 17.47 -14.40 14.74
CA ASP A 528 18.55 -14.83 15.62
C ASP A 528 19.71 -15.50 14.85
N ALA A 529 20.67 -16.05 15.57
CA ALA A 529 21.85 -16.69 14.98
C ALA A 529 21.51 -17.92 14.14
N ASP A 530 20.41 -18.60 14.42
CA ASP A 530 19.93 -19.79 13.72
C ASP A 530 18.96 -19.44 12.58
N GLY A 531 18.70 -18.14 12.38
CA GLY A 531 17.78 -17.65 11.35
C GLY A 531 16.30 -17.66 11.75
N ALA A 532 15.97 -17.96 13.01
CA ALA A 532 14.61 -17.93 13.52
C ALA A 532 14.09 -16.50 13.67
N PRO A 533 12.79 -16.25 13.42
CA PRO A 533 12.20 -14.92 13.52
C PRO A 533 12.24 -14.38 14.95
N ARG A 534 12.59 -13.09 15.09
CA ARG A 534 12.58 -12.36 16.37
C ARG A 534 11.28 -11.62 16.65
N ARG A 535 10.34 -11.61 15.70
CA ARG A 535 9.04 -10.97 15.84
C ARG A 535 7.93 -12.01 15.88
N ILE A 536 6.92 -11.73 16.69
CA ILE A 536 5.75 -12.62 16.80
C ILE A 536 4.97 -12.75 15.48
N ASP A 537 4.97 -11.72 14.64
CA ASP A 537 4.32 -11.72 13.34
C ASP A 537 5.21 -12.28 12.22
N LYS A 538 6.46 -12.63 12.53
CA LYS A 538 7.51 -13.12 11.60
C LYS A 538 7.87 -12.14 10.49
N ALA A 539 7.49 -10.87 10.61
CA ALA A 539 7.94 -9.82 9.70
C ALA A 539 9.45 -9.60 9.80
N PHE A 540 10.07 -9.19 8.69
CA PHE A 540 11.52 -8.98 8.57
C PHE A 540 12.34 -10.24 8.92
N SER A 541 11.80 -11.41 8.63
CA SER A 541 12.51 -12.69 8.71
C SER A 541 12.67 -13.29 7.32
N TRP A 542 13.30 -14.45 7.23
CA TRP A 542 13.41 -15.18 5.98
C TRP A 542 12.05 -15.62 5.39
N GLU A 543 11.01 -15.72 6.23
CA GLU A 543 9.67 -16.00 5.76
C GLU A 543 9.04 -14.81 5.03
N PHE A 544 9.22 -13.57 5.55
CA PHE A 544 8.61 -12.33 4.99
C PHE A 544 9.60 -11.16 5.10
N PRO A 545 10.66 -11.16 4.30
CA PRO A 545 11.76 -10.20 4.43
C PRO A 545 11.35 -8.73 4.27
N LEU A 546 10.44 -8.42 3.35
CA LEU A 546 10.04 -7.03 3.06
C LEU A 546 8.68 -6.65 3.68
N ALA A 547 8.32 -7.25 4.83
CA ALA A 547 7.06 -6.96 5.52
C ALA A 547 7.06 -5.59 6.22
N ALA A 548 7.20 -4.51 5.46
CA ALA A 548 7.46 -3.15 5.92
C ALA A 548 6.42 -2.57 6.91
N HIS A 549 5.22 -3.14 6.99
CA HIS A 549 4.16 -2.72 7.90
C HIS A 549 3.86 -3.74 9.00
N GLY A 550 4.65 -4.81 9.11
CA GLY A 550 4.33 -5.97 9.93
C GLY A 550 3.16 -6.80 9.37
N MET A 551 2.84 -7.91 10.03
CA MET A 551 1.83 -8.87 9.57
C MET A 551 0.72 -9.06 10.60
N LEU A 552 -0.20 -8.10 10.69
CA LEU A 552 -1.31 -8.10 11.64
C LEU A 552 -2.12 -9.42 11.65
N GLN A 553 -2.30 -10.04 10.49
CA GLN A 553 -3.12 -11.24 10.33
C GLN A 553 -2.57 -12.50 11.00
N SER A 554 -1.26 -12.61 11.19
CA SER A 554 -0.61 -13.80 11.78
C SER A 554 -0.43 -13.74 13.29
N VAL A 555 -0.58 -12.57 13.89
CA VAL A 555 -0.23 -12.30 15.29
C VAL A 555 -0.97 -13.17 16.30
N ILE A 556 -2.31 -13.20 16.22
CA ILE A 556 -3.10 -13.94 17.19
C ILE A 556 -2.80 -15.45 17.10
N ARG A 557 -2.64 -15.97 15.88
CA ARG A 557 -2.27 -17.36 15.69
C ARG A 557 -0.90 -17.68 16.27
N ASN A 558 0.10 -16.87 15.93
CA ASN A 558 1.46 -17.09 16.39
C ASN A 558 1.56 -16.95 17.93
N ALA A 559 0.90 -15.95 18.49
CA ALA A 559 0.81 -15.77 19.93
C ALA A 559 0.13 -16.96 20.63
N TRP A 560 -0.97 -17.46 20.07
CA TRP A 560 -1.67 -18.65 20.57
C TRP A 560 -0.82 -19.92 20.47
N ALA A 561 -0.05 -20.07 19.40
CA ALA A 561 0.83 -21.22 19.19
C ALA A 561 2.14 -21.12 20.00
N GLY A 562 2.51 -19.92 20.46
CA GLY A 562 3.81 -19.65 21.07
C GLY A 562 4.94 -19.75 20.03
N ASP A 563 4.69 -19.36 18.78
CA ASP A 563 5.62 -19.45 17.65
C ASP A 563 5.92 -18.06 17.08
N PRO A 564 7.16 -17.58 17.13
CA PRO A 564 8.40 -18.24 17.58
C PRO A 564 8.58 -18.31 19.11
N TYR A 565 7.79 -17.60 19.87
CA TYR A 565 7.81 -17.61 21.34
C TYR A 565 6.44 -17.19 21.91
N PRO A 566 6.12 -17.56 23.16
CA PRO A 566 4.88 -17.11 23.81
C PRO A 566 4.94 -15.62 24.15
N ILE A 567 3.86 -14.89 23.89
CA ILE A 567 3.66 -13.53 24.39
C ILE A 567 2.90 -13.55 25.72
N ASP A 568 2.98 -12.46 26.45
CA ASP A 568 2.21 -12.22 27.67
C ASP A 568 0.98 -11.35 27.39
N THR A 569 1.19 -10.19 26.78
CA THR A 569 0.14 -9.19 26.56
C THR A 569 -0.08 -8.91 25.08
N LEU A 570 -1.32 -9.11 24.63
CA LEU A 570 -1.83 -8.63 23.37
C LEU A 570 -2.50 -7.27 23.59
N PHE A 571 -2.01 -6.21 22.96
CA PHE A 571 -2.61 -4.89 23.00
C PHE A 571 -3.09 -4.47 21.63
N LEU A 572 -4.39 -4.35 21.44
CA LEU A 572 -5.00 -3.96 20.17
C LEU A 572 -5.69 -2.61 20.28
N PHE A 573 -5.52 -1.80 19.24
CA PHE A 573 -6.27 -0.56 19.06
C PHE A 573 -7.03 -0.58 17.73
N MET A 574 -8.34 -0.38 17.76
CA MET A 574 -9.21 -0.25 16.59
C MET A 574 -9.12 -1.38 15.56
N ALA A 575 -8.76 -2.58 15.95
CA ALA A 575 -8.65 -3.74 15.08
C ALA A 575 -9.68 -4.80 15.48
N ASN A 576 -10.79 -4.90 14.74
CA ASN A 576 -11.86 -5.87 15.05
C ASN A 576 -11.49 -7.29 14.60
N MET A 577 -10.47 -7.87 15.27
CA MET A 577 -9.89 -9.19 14.95
C MET A 577 -10.88 -10.32 15.20
N GLY A 578 -11.81 -10.15 16.15
CA GLY A 578 -12.87 -11.12 16.41
C GLY A 578 -13.94 -11.18 15.31
N TRP A 579 -13.82 -10.40 14.23
CA TRP A 579 -14.78 -10.38 13.13
C TRP A 579 -14.14 -10.26 11.76
N ASN A 580 -14.03 -9.05 11.21
CA ASN A 580 -13.62 -8.83 9.81
C ASN A 580 -12.14 -8.47 9.62
N SER A 581 -11.37 -8.35 10.69
CA SER A 581 -9.94 -8.07 10.62
C SER A 581 -9.07 -9.32 10.78
N ALA A 582 -9.66 -10.52 10.65
CA ALA A 582 -8.99 -11.80 10.61
C ALA A 582 -9.29 -12.53 9.30
N MET A 583 -8.36 -13.30 8.77
CA MET A 583 -8.61 -14.15 7.60
C MET A 583 -9.53 -15.32 7.96
N ASN A 584 -9.28 -15.97 9.09
CA ASN A 584 -10.14 -17.03 9.62
C ASN A 584 -10.82 -16.58 10.92
N THR A 585 -11.98 -15.95 10.80
CA THR A 585 -12.69 -15.35 11.94
C THR A 585 -13.02 -16.38 13.01
N ARG A 586 -13.50 -17.57 12.63
CA ARG A 586 -13.90 -18.61 13.60
C ARG A 586 -12.71 -19.12 14.40
N GLN A 587 -11.60 -19.43 13.75
CA GLN A 587 -10.40 -19.90 14.44
C GLN A 587 -9.79 -18.79 15.30
N THR A 588 -9.78 -17.53 14.82
CA THR A 588 -9.32 -16.40 15.63
C THR A 588 -10.09 -16.29 16.94
N GLN A 589 -11.42 -16.43 16.91
CA GLN A 589 -12.24 -16.42 18.12
C GLN A 589 -11.91 -17.59 19.05
N GLN A 590 -11.70 -18.80 18.50
CA GLN A 590 -11.29 -19.97 19.28
C GLN A 590 -9.92 -19.77 19.93
N MET A 591 -8.94 -19.27 19.18
CA MET A 591 -7.59 -19.01 19.71
C MET A 591 -7.59 -17.98 20.85
N LEU A 592 -8.44 -16.96 20.77
CA LEU A 592 -8.58 -15.94 21.83
C LEU A 592 -9.19 -16.50 23.13
N THR A 593 -9.97 -17.58 23.04
CA THR A 593 -10.64 -18.21 24.19
C THR A 593 -9.95 -19.50 24.66
N ASP A 594 -8.92 -19.97 23.94
CA ASP A 594 -8.26 -21.23 24.26
C ASP A 594 -7.38 -21.13 25.52
N ARG A 595 -7.32 -22.23 26.26
CA ARG A 595 -6.59 -22.33 27.52
C ARG A 595 -5.51 -23.39 27.41
N ASP A 596 -4.45 -23.19 28.12
CA ASP A 596 -3.45 -24.23 28.36
C ASP A 596 -4.03 -25.33 29.25
N ALA A 597 -3.95 -26.57 28.79
CA ALA A 597 -4.59 -27.70 29.48
C ALA A 597 -3.97 -28.01 30.84
N ALA A 598 -2.71 -27.66 31.07
CA ALA A 598 -2.03 -27.96 32.33
C ALA A 598 -2.27 -26.89 33.39
N SER A 599 -2.22 -25.61 33.00
CA SER A 599 -2.36 -24.47 33.92
C SER A 599 -3.80 -23.94 34.04
N GLY A 600 -4.65 -24.24 33.05
CA GLY A 600 -5.99 -23.63 32.94
C GLY A 600 -5.98 -22.14 32.55
N ALA A 601 -4.82 -21.53 32.40
CA ALA A 601 -4.68 -20.13 31.96
C ALA A 601 -4.96 -19.97 30.48
N TYR A 602 -5.40 -18.78 30.06
CA TYR A 602 -5.47 -18.46 28.62
C TYR A 602 -4.10 -18.53 27.99
N LYS A 603 -4.00 -19.09 26.79
CA LYS A 603 -2.73 -19.17 26.04
C LYS A 603 -2.11 -17.81 25.72
N ILE A 604 -2.93 -16.78 25.56
CA ILE A 604 -2.53 -15.38 25.57
C ILE A 604 -2.97 -14.81 26.92
N PRO A 605 -2.07 -14.63 27.91
CA PRO A 605 -2.47 -14.35 29.29
C PRO A 605 -3.30 -13.08 29.46
N HIS A 606 -2.88 -11.97 28.80
CA HIS A 606 -3.57 -10.69 28.94
C HIS A 606 -3.96 -10.13 27.58
N PHE A 607 -5.18 -9.60 27.48
CA PHE A 607 -5.67 -8.94 26.28
C PHE A 607 -6.27 -7.57 26.62
N ILE A 608 -5.55 -6.49 26.23
CA ILE A 608 -6.00 -5.11 26.32
C ILE A 608 -6.55 -4.69 24.96
N TYR A 609 -7.77 -4.14 24.93
CA TYR A 609 -8.40 -3.67 23.73
C TYR A 609 -8.93 -2.25 23.88
N ALA A 610 -8.51 -1.35 22.98
CA ALA A 610 -9.00 0.02 22.92
C ALA A 610 -9.86 0.23 21.67
N ASP A 611 -11.10 0.68 21.86
CA ASP A 611 -12.06 0.99 20.80
C ASP A 611 -13.08 2.02 21.30
N ALA A 612 -13.71 2.75 20.40
CA ALA A 612 -14.81 3.65 20.75
C ALA A 612 -16.17 2.93 20.82
N TYR A 613 -16.27 1.72 20.29
CA TYR A 613 -17.54 0.99 20.13
C TYR A 613 -17.45 -0.43 20.65
N TRP A 614 -18.59 -0.95 21.09
CA TRP A 614 -18.73 -2.36 21.45
C TRP A 614 -18.71 -3.24 20.20
N SER A 615 -17.51 -3.48 19.68
CA SER A 615 -17.26 -4.37 18.53
C SER A 615 -17.23 -5.83 19.00
N GLU A 616 -17.19 -6.77 18.06
CA GLU A 616 -17.10 -8.20 18.37
C GLU A 616 -15.86 -8.56 19.20
N THR A 617 -14.76 -7.86 18.98
CA THR A 617 -13.48 -8.08 19.67
C THR A 617 -13.54 -7.70 21.15
N VAL A 618 -14.39 -6.73 21.53
CA VAL A 618 -14.58 -6.34 22.94
C VAL A 618 -14.88 -7.54 23.82
N ASN A 619 -15.70 -8.48 23.33
CA ASN A 619 -16.12 -9.64 24.12
C ASN A 619 -14.97 -10.59 24.49
N PHE A 620 -13.82 -10.49 23.82
CA PHE A 620 -12.63 -11.32 24.05
C PHE A 620 -11.56 -10.62 24.89
N ALA A 621 -11.69 -9.33 25.15
CA ALA A 621 -10.69 -8.58 25.92
C ALA A 621 -10.80 -8.84 27.42
N ASP A 622 -9.69 -8.72 28.13
CA ASP A 622 -9.65 -8.74 29.59
C ASP A 622 -9.84 -7.33 30.17
N LEU A 623 -9.24 -6.35 29.49
CA LEU A 623 -9.35 -4.94 29.82
C LEU A 623 -9.74 -4.15 28.59
N VAL A 624 -10.83 -3.39 28.66
CA VAL A 624 -11.29 -2.52 27.57
C VAL A 624 -11.11 -1.07 27.97
N LEU A 625 -10.38 -0.33 27.09
CA LEU A 625 -10.13 1.10 27.25
C LEU A 625 -10.98 1.87 26.21
N PRO A 626 -12.03 2.58 26.66
CA PRO A 626 -12.97 3.22 25.76
C PRO A 626 -12.38 4.49 25.14
N ASP A 627 -12.28 4.50 23.80
CA ASP A 627 -11.82 5.66 23.04
C ASP A 627 -12.96 6.65 22.77
N THR A 628 -12.59 7.86 22.44
CA THR A 628 -13.48 8.91 21.98
C THR A 628 -13.85 8.74 20.49
N THR A 629 -14.90 9.42 20.04
CA THR A 629 -15.12 9.61 18.61
C THR A 629 -14.18 10.69 18.05
N TYR A 630 -14.06 10.71 16.74
CA TYR A 630 -13.22 11.71 16.04
C TYR A 630 -13.69 13.17 16.21
N LEU A 631 -14.89 13.39 16.75
CA LEU A 631 -15.42 14.73 17.03
C LEU A 631 -15.03 15.24 18.43
N GLU A 632 -14.48 14.37 19.27
CA GLU A 632 -14.20 14.63 20.70
C GLU A 632 -12.70 14.70 21.01
N ARG A 633 -11.81 14.58 20.00
CA ARG A 633 -10.36 14.53 20.22
C ARG A 633 -9.56 15.31 19.18
N HIS A 634 -8.34 15.63 19.55
CA HIS A 634 -7.34 16.07 18.60
C HIS A 634 -6.78 14.88 17.80
N ASP A 635 -6.51 15.11 16.52
CA ASP A 635 -5.67 14.24 15.67
C ASP A 635 -4.85 15.13 14.75
N CYS A 636 -3.72 14.62 14.26
CA CYS A 636 -2.99 15.25 13.17
C CYS A 636 -2.87 14.30 11.98
N ILE A 637 -2.80 14.89 10.80
CA ILE A 637 -2.45 14.20 9.56
C ILE A 637 -1.16 14.83 9.12
N SER A 638 -0.07 14.18 9.50
CA SER A 638 1.25 14.70 9.28
C SER A 638 1.73 14.37 7.87
N LEU A 639 2.48 15.28 7.29
CA LEU A 639 3.13 15.11 5.99
C LEU A 639 3.96 13.85 5.86
N LEU A 640 4.70 13.51 6.91
CA LEU A 640 5.66 12.42 6.85
C LEU A 640 4.99 11.04 6.96
N ASP A 641 3.80 10.99 7.53
CA ASP A 641 3.07 9.73 7.67
C ASP A 641 2.16 9.47 6.48
N ARG A 642 1.35 10.46 6.12
CA ARG A 642 0.33 10.29 5.08
C ARG A 642 -0.10 11.64 4.53
N PRO A 643 0.54 12.12 3.48
CA PRO A 643 0.14 13.38 2.88
C PRO A 643 -1.30 13.29 2.37
N ILE A 644 -2.04 14.36 2.57
CA ILE A 644 -3.39 14.55 2.04
C ILE A 644 -3.41 15.65 0.98
N SER A 645 -2.25 16.00 0.50
CA SER A 645 -2.04 17.06 -0.49
C SER A 645 -2.48 16.62 -1.89
N ASP A 646 -2.46 17.55 -2.79
CA ASP A 646 -2.37 17.27 -4.22
C ASP A 646 -0.91 17.22 -4.68
N ALA A 647 -0.69 16.94 -5.95
CA ALA A 647 0.67 16.87 -6.50
C ALA A 647 1.37 18.23 -6.59
N ASP A 648 0.66 19.34 -6.39
CA ASP A 648 1.18 20.72 -6.52
C ASP A 648 1.45 21.41 -5.18
N ALA A 649 1.18 20.75 -4.06
CA ALA A 649 1.48 21.29 -2.74
C ALA A 649 1.73 20.20 -1.69
N ALA A 650 2.64 20.44 -0.77
CA ALA A 650 2.72 19.68 0.47
C ALA A 650 1.68 20.22 1.47
N SER A 651 1.05 19.31 2.22
CA SER A 651 -0.02 19.69 3.15
C SER A 651 -0.01 18.83 4.40
N ASP A 652 -0.43 19.43 5.50
CA ASP A 652 -0.87 18.69 6.68
C ASP A 652 -2.12 19.34 7.30
N ALA A 653 -2.73 18.65 8.25
CA ALA A 653 -3.96 19.11 8.86
C ALA A 653 -4.06 18.64 10.31
N ILE A 654 -4.82 19.35 11.10
CA ILE A 654 -5.28 18.91 12.39
C ILE A 654 -6.78 18.63 12.36
N ARG A 655 -7.23 17.79 13.25
CA ARG A 655 -8.60 17.71 13.70
C ARG A 655 -8.66 18.22 15.12
N GLN A 656 -9.58 19.14 15.38
CA GLN A 656 -9.83 19.64 16.72
C GLN A 656 -11.09 19.01 17.28
N PRO A 657 -11.22 18.81 18.61
CA PRO A 657 -12.47 18.44 19.23
C PRO A 657 -13.50 19.55 19.02
N VAL A 658 -14.74 19.19 18.69
CA VAL A 658 -15.86 20.09 18.51
C VAL A 658 -16.90 19.97 19.60
N CYS A 659 -16.81 18.93 20.41
CA CYS A 659 -17.61 18.69 21.60
C CYS A 659 -16.79 17.91 22.64
N THR A 660 -17.17 18.04 23.89
CA THR A 660 -16.67 17.22 24.99
C THR A 660 -17.42 15.87 25.01
N PRO A 661 -16.76 14.78 25.41
CA PRO A 661 -17.43 13.52 25.60
C PRO A 661 -18.59 13.64 26.60
N ASP A 662 -19.71 12.98 26.31
CA ASP A 662 -20.88 12.87 27.19
C ASP A 662 -20.81 11.62 28.10
N ARG A 663 -19.65 10.96 28.14
CA ARG A 663 -19.37 9.72 28.85
C ARG A 663 -17.93 9.67 29.34
N ASP A 664 -17.60 8.72 30.19
CA ASP A 664 -16.28 8.57 30.80
C ASP A 664 -15.30 7.83 29.85
N VAL A 665 -14.93 8.52 28.75
CA VAL A 665 -14.01 8.03 27.73
C VAL A 665 -12.84 8.99 27.56
N ARG A 666 -11.67 8.49 27.17
CA ARG A 666 -10.47 9.30 26.90
C ARG A 666 -9.93 9.05 25.51
N PRO A 667 -9.37 10.06 24.83
CA PRO A 667 -8.65 9.85 23.57
C PRO A 667 -7.55 8.80 23.76
N PHE A 668 -7.49 7.83 22.87
CA PHE A 668 -6.48 6.75 23.00
C PHE A 668 -5.05 7.29 22.99
N GLN A 669 -4.81 8.39 22.28
CA GLN A 669 -3.51 9.06 22.25
C GLN A 669 -3.13 9.57 23.67
N ASP A 670 -4.07 10.16 24.40
CA ASP A 670 -3.84 10.63 25.76
C ASP A 670 -3.63 9.43 26.71
N VAL A 671 -4.38 8.34 26.50
CA VAL A 671 -4.21 7.07 27.25
C VAL A 671 -2.79 6.52 27.05
N LEU A 672 -2.25 6.52 25.81
CA LEU A 672 -0.90 6.05 25.55
C LEU A 672 0.17 6.94 26.19
N ILE A 673 -0.03 8.27 26.20
CA ILE A 673 0.87 9.22 26.84
C ILE A 673 0.88 8.99 28.37
N ASP A 674 -0.30 8.83 28.99
CA ASP A 674 -0.43 8.55 30.41
C ASP A 674 0.21 7.18 30.79
N LEU A 675 -0.10 6.12 30.05
CA LEU A 675 0.53 4.80 30.24
C LEU A 675 2.06 4.88 30.09
N GLY A 676 2.54 5.60 29.07
CA GLY A 676 3.97 5.78 28.87
C GLY A 676 4.65 6.53 30.01
N THR A 677 3.98 7.53 30.59
CA THR A 677 4.46 8.26 31.76
C THR A 677 4.46 7.35 33.01
N ARG A 678 3.39 6.60 33.28
CA ARG A 678 3.34 5.64 34.40
C ARG A 678 4.39 4.54 34.28
N LEU A 679 4.69 4.10 33.07
CA LEU A 679 5.76 3.13 32.74
C LEU A 679 7.15 3.74 32.72
N ARG A 680 7.28 5.05 32.90
CA ARG A 680 8.52 5.81 32.83
C ARG A 680 9.27 5.58 31.51
N LEU A 681 8.55 5.61 30.38
CA LEU A 681 9.17 5.47 29.08
C LEU A 681 10.01 6.73 28.75
N PRO A 682 11.24 6.58 28.28
CA PRO A 682 12.21 7.70 28.19
C PRO A 682 11.73 8.90 27.35
N GLY A 683 10.95 8.66 26.30
CA GLY A 683 10.41 9.74 25.48
C GLY A 683 9.16 10.42 26.03
N LEU A 684 8.54 9.87 27.08
CA LEU A 684 7.27 10.31 27.66
C LEU A 684 7.43 10.84 29.09
N THR A 685 8.61 10.69 29.66
CA THR A 685 8.99 11.25 30.96
C THR A 685 10.16 12.21 30.81
N ASP A 686 10.22 13.22 31.64
CA ASP A 686 11.39 14.07 31.84
C ASP A 686 12.42 13.40 32.77
N GLU A 687 13.52 14.09 33.04
CA GLU A 687 14.63 13.58 33.87
C GLU A 687 14.21 13.35 35.34
N ASP A 688 13.25 14.11 35.82
CA ASP A 688 12.69 13.99 37.17
C ASP A 688 11.61 12.89 37.28
N GLY A 689 11.25 12.28 36.17
CA GLY A 689 10.20 11.24 36.08
C GLY A 689 8.79 11.82 35.97
N GLY A 690 8.65 13.13 35.76
CA GLY A 690 7.39 13.80 35.48
C GLY A 690 6.92 13.54 34.03
N ALA A 691 5.64 13.86 33.74
CA ALA A 691 5.10 13.76 32.41
C ALA A 691 5.75 14.80 31.48
N ARG A 692 6.34 14.33 30.37
CA ARG A 692 6.89 15.23 29.35
C ARG A 692 5.79 16.00 28.60
N TYR A 693 4.62 15.40 28.46
CA TYR A 693 3.48 16.00 27.78
C TYR A 693 2.25 16.08 28.72
N PRO A 694 2.29 16.90 29.79
CA PRO A 694 1.16 17.00 30.71
C PRO A 694 -0.12 17.54 30.06
N GLY A 695 -0.02 18.26 28.93
CA GLY A 695 -1.15 18.67 28.09
C GLY A 695 -1.65 17.61 27.10
N GLY A 696 -1.16 16.37 27.23
CA GLY A 696 -1.59 15.23 26.42
C GLY A 696 -1.19 15.37 24.95
N TYR A 697 -2.00 14.77 24.08
CA TYR A 697 -1.71 14.68 22.65
C TYR A 697 -1.69 16.06 21.94
N ALA A 698 -2.46 17.02 22.42
CA ALA A 698 -2.43 18.38 21.88
C ALA A 698 -1.04 19.01 22.03
N GLN A 699 -0.40 18.85 23.19
CA GLN A 699 0.98 19.30 23.43
C GLN A 699 1.99 18.47 22.63
N TYR A 700 1.82 17.14 22.60
CA TYR A 700 2.65 16.23 21.81
C TYR A 700 2.67 16.64 20.31
N MET A 701 1.55 16.98 19.70
CA MET A 701 1.51 17.42 18.30
C MET A 701 2.37 18.65 18.01
N VAL A 702 2.54 19.52 18.98
CA VAL A 702 3.31 20.77 18.85
C VAL A 702 4.79 20.56 19.18
N GLU A 703 5.08 19.84 20.25
CA GLU A 703 6.41 19.79 20.83
C GLU A 703 7.24 18.60 20.38
N HIS A 704 6.57 17.50 19.94
CA HIS A 704 7.31 16.31 19.52
C HIS A 704 8.06 16.55 18.22
N GLU A 705 9.37 16.26 18.25
CA GLU A 705 10.22 16.29 17.08
C GLU A 705 10.65 14.88 16.67
N ARG A 706 10.53 14.60 15.37
CA ARG A 706 10.98 13.33 14.76
C ARG A 706 12.49 13.32 14.54
N ALA A 707 13.02 14.48 14.21
CA ALA A 707 14.43 14.80 14.12
C ALA A 707 14.60 16.24 14.60
N PRO A 708 15.77 16.66 15.06
CA PRO A 708 15.99 18.02 15.55
C PRO A 708 15.45 19.08 14.60
N GLY A 709 14.55 19.91 15.08
CA GLY A 709 13.89 20.95 14.31
C GLY A 709 12.75 20.49 13.36
N ILE A 710 12.46 19.21 13.24
CA ILE A 710 11.39 18.69 12.37
C ILE A 710 10.26 18.14 13.22
N GLY A 711 9.20 18.92 13.38
CA GLY A 711 8.05 18.53 14.19
C GLY A 711 7.08 17.58 13.51
N LEU A 712 6.04 17.23 14.26
CA LEU A 712 4.95 16.40 13.77
C LEU A 712 4.09 17.17 12.75
N LEU A 713 3.86 18.47 12.98
CA LEU A 713 3.17 19.39 12.09
C LEU A 713 4.19 20.32 11.43
N ALA A 714 4.04 20.53 10.12
CA ALA A 714 4.98 21.32 9.32
C ALA A 714 4.67 22.82 9.33
N GLY A 715 3.39 23.22 9.46
CA GLY A 715 2.97 24.62 9.32
C GLY A 715 3.28 25.45 10.55
N TRP A 716 3.67 26.71 10.30
CA TRP A 716 3.81 27.77 11.33
C TRP A 716 4.71 27.39 12.50
N ARG A 717 5.86 26.83 12.22
CA ARG A 717 6.91 26.55 13.19
C ARG A 717 7.77 27.80 13.45
N GLY A 718 8.75 27.69 14.34
CA GLY A 718 9.47 28.80 14.91
C GLY A 718 8.66 29.42 16.05
N ARG A 719 9.31 29.99 17.05
CA ARG A 719 8.62 30.61 18.22
C ARG A 719 7.60 31.66 17.84
N ASP A 720 7.82 32.34 16.74
CA ASP A 720 6.97 33.39 16.18
C ASP A 720 6.01 32.89 15.09
N GLY A 721 6.04 31.59 14.76
CA GLY A 721 5.18 30.99 13.74
C GLY A 721 5.51 31.38 12.30
N THR A 722 6.68 31.98 12.05
CA THR A 722 7.04 32.48 10.71
C THR A 722 7.73 31.43 9.83
N LYS A 723 8.11 30.27 10.39
CA LYS A 723 8.79 29.19 9.69
C LYS A 723 7.81 28.08 9.31
N SER A 724 8.19 27.29 8.30
CA SER A 724 7.43 26.10 7.89
C SER A 724 8.39 24.96 7.59
N GLY A 725 7.96 23.72 7.89
CA GLY A 725 8.77 22.51 7.75
C GLY A 725 9.79 22.38 8.87
N VAL A 726 10.82 23.20 8.87
CA VAL A 726 11.91 23.18 9.84
C VAL A 726 11.84 24.41 10.76
N GLY A 727 11.98 24.21 12.06
CA GLY A 727 11.99 25.27 13.08
C GLY A 727 11.64 24.73 14.46
N GLU A 728 11.84 25.55 15.48
CA GLU A 728 11.45 25.24 16.85
C GLU A 728 9.93 25.06 16.98
N PRO A 729 9.43 24.36 18.01
CA PRO A 729 8.02 24.32 18.32
C PRO A 729 7.42 25.73 18.51
N ASN A 730 6.23 25.96 17.97
CA ASN A 730 5.46 27.18 18.19
C ASN A 730 4.34 26.90 19.20
N PRO A 731 4.35 27.52 20.40
CA PRO A 731 3.31 27.26 21.40
C PRO A 731 1.87 27.55 20.93
N HIS A 732 1.72 28.43 19.95
CA HIS A 732 0.43 28.81 19.37
C HIS A 732 0.12 28.08 18.05
N GLN A 733 0.91 27.07 17.68
CA GLN A 733 0.77 26.40 16.38
C GLN A 733 -0.65 25.88 16.12
N LEU A 734 -1.27 25.21 17.10
CA LEU A 734 -2.64 24.68 16.97
C LEU A 734 -3.68 25.79 16.74
N ASP A 735 -3.52 26.94 17.38
CA ASP A 735 -4.46 28.05 17.21
C ASP A 735 -4.37 28.65 15.81
N VAL A 736 -3.17 28.71 15.24
CA VAL A 736 -2.97 29.12 13.85
C VAL A 736 -3.59 28.12 12.88
N TYR A 737 -3.42 26.80 13.11
CA TYR A 737 -4.12 25.79 12.32
C TYR A 737 -5.64 25.96 12.40
N LYS A 738 -6.21 26.14 13.59
CA LYS A 738 -7.64 26.34 13.78
C LYS A 738 -8.13 27.57 13.03
N ALA A 739 -7.41 28.69 13.13
CA ALA A 739 -7.72 29.92 12.41
C ALA A 739 -7.66 29.75 10.89
N ASN A 740 -6.79 28.85 10.40
CA ASN A 740 -6.63 28.53 8.98
C ASN A 740 -7.41 27.26 8.55
N ASN A 741 -8.64 27.09 9.02
CA ASN A 741 -9.51 25.95 8.67
C ASN A 741 -8.91 24.57 8.99
N CYS A 742 -8.06 24.45 10.01
CA CYS A 742 -7.36 23.24 10.43
C CYS A 742 -6.43 22.63 9.35
N TYR A 743 -6.00 23.41 8.38
CA TYR A 743 -5.25 22.97 7.22
C TYR A 743 -4.09 23.91 6.89
N TRP A 744 -2.92 23.36 6.61
CA TRP A 744 -1.75 24.05 6.11
C TRP A 744 -1.31 23.46 4.78
N HIS A 745 -0.77 24.28 3.89
CA HIS A 745 -0.15 23.81 2.66
C HIS A 745 1.00 24.73 2.23
N ALA A 746 2.00 24.14 1.56
CA ALA A 746 3.10 24.84 0.91
C ALA A 746 3.08 24.47 -0.58
N PRO A 747 2.83 25.42 -1.48
CA PRO A 747 2.84 25.18 -2.92
C PRO A 747 4.23 24.76 -3.40
N VAL A 748 4.27 23.76 -4.30
CA VAL A 748 5.48 23.39 -5.04
C VAL A 748 5.79 24.51 -6.03
N PRO A 749 7.04 24.97 -6.15
CA PRO A 749 7.44 25.95 -7.16
C PRO A 749 7.02 25.49 -8.57
N ALA A 750 6.60 26.42 -9.43
CA ALA A 750 6.09 26.08 -10.76
C ALA A 750 7.07 25.22 -11.58
N ALA A 751 8.37 25.57 -11.53
CA ALA A 751 9.43 24.80 -12.19
C ALA A 751 9.68 23.42 -11.55
N GLY A 752 9.24 23.19 -10.30
CA GLY A 752 9.40 21.93 -9.57
C GLY A 752 8.21 20.99 -9.64
N ARG A 753 7.13 21.32 -10.37
CA ARG A 753 5.87 20.57 -10.32
C ARG A 753 5.93 19.17 -10.94
N TYR A 754 6.86 18.93 -11.83
CA TYR A 754 7.06 17.66 -12.53
C TYR A 754 8.50 17.20 -12.41
N TYR A 755 8.76 15.95 -12.73
CA TYR A 755 10.08 15.31 -12.62
C TYR A 755 10.68 15.40 -11.22
N LYS A 756 9.85 15.36 -10.18
CA LYS A 756 10.25 15.60 -8.79
C LYS A 756 11.40 14.73 -8.31
N MET A 757 11.56 13.51 -8.87
CA MET A 757 12.67 12.62 -8.60
C MET A 757 14.04 13.19 -9.00
N ALA A 758 14.09 14.13 -9.95
CA ALA A 758 15.34 14.70 -10.47
C ALA A 758 15.26 16.20 -10.68
N ASN A 759 14.21 16.88 -10.28
CA ASN A 759 14.03 18.31 -10.48
C ASN A 759 14.68 19.10 -9.34
N ARG A 760 15.67 19.94 -9.66
CA ARG A 760 16.44 20.73 -8.68
C ARG A 760 15.57 21.67 -7.87
N ASP A 761 14.60 22.34 -8.49
CA ASP A 761 13.72 23.27 -7.77
C ASP A 761 12.84 22.55 -6.76
N TYR A 762 12.32 21.37 -7.13
CA TYR A 762 11.56 20.53 -6.18
C TYR A 762 12.44 20.02 -5.04
N LEU A 763 13.62 19.48 -5.35
CA LEU A 763 14.51 18.89 -4.34
C LEU A 763 15.02 19.95 -3.36
N ASN A 764 15.38 21.14 -3.85
CA ASN A 764 15.73 22.27 -2.99
C ASN A 764 14.57 22.70 -2.10
N TRP A 765 13.38 22.81 -2.66
CA TRP A 765 12.19 23.17 -1.92
C TRP A 765 11.85 22.09 -0.86
N ALA A 766 11.90 20.82 -1.21
CA ALA A 766 11.66 19.71 -0.28
C ALA A 766 12.70 19.67 0.86
N LYS A 767 13.97 19.95 0.54
CA LYS A 767 15.04 20.07 1.54
C LYS A 767 14.82 21.26 2.47
N SER A 768 14.40 22.39 1.95
CA SER A 768 14.12 23.59 2.77
C SER A 768 13.01 23.37 3.80
N LEU A 769 12.09 22.44 3.52
CA LEU A 769 11.02 22.05 4.43
C LEU A 769 11.38 20.83 5.31
N GLY A 770 12.60 20.30 5.21
CA GLY A 770 13.06 19.14 5.98
C GLY A 770 12.48 17.79 5.51
N PHE A 771 11.93 17.71 4.29
CA PHE A 771 11.34 16.49 3.77
C PHE A 771 12.37 15.50 3.22
N VAL A 772 13.48 15.99 2.72
CA VAL A 772 14.60 15.22 2.21
C VAL A 772 15.92 15.73 2.82
N GLY A 773 16.87 14.82 3.05
CA GLY A 773 18.17 15.17 3.62
C GLY A 773 19.16 15.69 2.57
N SER A 774 19.03 15.26 1.32
CA SER A 774 19.87 15.65 0.19
C SER A 774 19.03 16.14 -0.98
N THR A 775 19.71 16.72 -1.97
CA THR A 775 19.13 17.12 -3.26
C THR A 775 19.57 16.20 -4.40
N ASP A 776 20.11 15.03 -4.04
CA ASP A 776 20.49 14.01 -5.03
C ASP A 776 19.26 13.47 -5.75
N PRO A 777 19.38 13.14 -7.06
CA PRO A 777 18.29 12.56 -7.79
C PRO A 777 17.91 11.18 -7.25
N ILE A 778 16.63 10.86 -7.33
CA ILE A 778 16.11 9.55 -7.00
C ILE A 778 16.03 8.74 -8.28
N VAL A 779 16.80 7.64 -8.34
CA VAL A 779 16.82 6.72 -9.46
C VAL A 779 15.69 5.72 -9.33
N LEU A 780 14.84 5.62 -10.35
CA LEU A 780 13.76 4.65 -10.40
C LEU A 780 14.31 3.27 -10.76
N GLU A 781 13.83 2.21 -10.12
CA GLU A 781 14.38 0.87 -10.28
C GLU A 781 13.50 -0.04 -11.15
N LEU A 782 13.94 -0.34 -12.37
CA LEU A 782 13.44 -1.47 -13.18
C LEU A 782 13.93 -2.81 -12.62
N TYR A 783 15.15 -2.82 -12.15
CA TYR A 783 15.89 -3.94 -11.62
C TYR A 783 16.20 -3.70 -10.14
N SER A 784 15.87 -4.63 -9.26
CA SER A 784 16.09 -4.46 -7.81
C SER A 784 17.28 -5.28 -7.31
N GLU A 785 18.39 -4.61 -7.06
CA GLU A 785 19.55 -5.26 -6.46
C GLU A 785 19.26 -5.77 -5.04
N THR A 786 18.37 -5.10 -4.30
CA THR A 786 17.91 -5.58 -2.98
C THR A 786 17.36 -7.00 -3.07
N LEU A 787 16.46 -7.28 -4.03
CA LEU A 787 15.91 -8.62 -4.21
C LEU A 787 16.98 -9.62 -4.65
N GLN A 788 17.89 -9.22 -5.54
CA GLN A 788 18.98 -10.08 -5.97
C GLN A 788 19.90 -10.51 -4.81
N ARG A 789 20.16 -9.63 -3.86
CA ARG A 789 20.95 -9.96 -2.66
C ARG A 789 20.31 -11.05 -1.82
N PHE A 790 18.99 -11.05 -1.66
CA PHE A 790 18.25 -12.16 -1.03
C PHE A 790 18.35 -13.44 -1.83
N ARG A 791 18.21 -13.34 -3.16
CA ARG A 791 18.33 -14.50 -4.05
C ARG A 791 19.73 -15.14 -3.99
N LEU A 792 20.79 -14.34 -3.99
CA LEU A 792 22.16 -14.82 -3.81
C LEU A 792 22.37 -15.52 -2.46
N ALA A 793 21.82 -14.95 -1.39
CA ALA A 793 21.85 -15.58 -0.07
C ALA A 793 21.17 -16.96 -0.08
N ALA A 794 20.05 -17.10 -0.79
CA ALA A 794 19.36 -18.38 -0.95
C ALA A 794 20.19 -19.42 -1.75
N HIS A 795 21.04 -18.95 -2.66
CA HIS A 795 22.02 -19.80 -3.37
C HIS A 795 23.31 -20.06 -2.59
N GLY A 796 23.35 -19.66 -1.32
CA GLY A 796 24.47 -19.96 -0.42
C GLY A 796 25.61 -18.92 -0.44
N HIS A 797 25.38 -17.74 -1.03
CA HIS A 797 26.36 -16.67 -1.07
C HIS A 797 26.18 -15.67 0.09
N GLY A 798 27.29 -15.11 0.57
CA GLY A 798 27.29 -14.16 1.67
C GLY A 798 27.23 -14.81 3.06
N VAL A 799 27.32 -13.95 4.09
CA VAL A 799 27.35 -14.36 5.50
C VAL A 799 25.96 -14.69 6.04
N HIS A 800 24.96 -13.93 5.63
CA HIS A 800 23.58 -14.10 6.06
C HIS A 800 22.83 -14.94 5.03
N GLN A 801 22.56 -16.19 5.39
CA GLN A 801 21.89 -17.16 4.52
C GLN A 801 20.59 -17.64 5.17
N PRO A 802 19.55 -17.95 4.36
CA PRO A 802 18.32 -18.52 4.89
C PRO A 802 18.54 -19.95 5.42
N PRO A 803 17.76 -20.38 6.41
CA PRO A 803 17.64 -21.79 6.75
C PRO A 803 17.33 -22.62 5.50
N GLU A 804 17.76 -23.88 5.47
CA GLU A 804 17.57 -24.76 4.31
C GLU A 804 16.11 -24.80 3.82
N ALA A 805 15.19 -24.81 4.77
CA ALA A 805 13.75 -24.87 4.51
C ALA A 805 13.21 -23.63 3.76
N GLU A 806 13.90 -22.50 3.81
CA GLU A 806 13.49 -21.24 3.17
C GLU A 806 14.21 -20.98 1.83
N ARG A 807 15.30 -21.70 1.53
CA ARG A 807 16.15 -21.42 0.37
C ARG A 807 15.40 -21.43 -0.95
N GLU A 808 14.63 -22.48 -1.21
CA GLU A 808 13.85 -22.59 -2.46
C GLU A 808 12.85 -21.44 -2.60
N ARG A 809 12.16 -21.12 -1.51
CA ARG A 809 11.17 -20.05 -1.48
C ARG A 809 11.79 -18.68 -1.75
N VAL A 810 12.89 -18.35 -1.07
CA VAL A 810 13.61 -17.10 -1.27
C VAL A 810 14.19 -17.04 -2.69
N ALA A 811 14.85 -18.09 -3.16
CA ALA A 811 15.39 -18.15 -4.53
C ALA A 811 14.31 -17.90 -5.59
N ARG A 812 13.10 -18.43 -5.37
CA ARG A 812 11.98 -18.33 -6.31
C ARG A 812 11.34 -16.95 -6.35
N TYR A 813 11.04 -16.37 -5.19
CA TYR A 813 10.19 -15.17 -5.12
C TYR A 813 10.98 -13.87 -5.03
N PHE A 814 12.29 -13.90 -4.79
CA PHE A 814 13.15 -12.72 -4.73
C PHE A 814 13.87 -12.47 -6.06
N ASP A 815 13.10 -12.49 -7.15
CA ASP A 815 13.64 -12.14 -8.47
C ASP A 815 13.82 -10.61 -8.58
N PRO A 816 14.99 -10.13 -9.02
CA PRO A 816 15.26 -8.70 -9.19
C PRO A 816 14.35 -8.05 -10.22
N LEU A 817 13.86 -8.80 -11.22
CA LEU A 817 12.86 -8.37 -12.18
C LEU A 817 11.46 -8.79 -11.74
N PRO A 818 10.42 -8.01 -11.96
CA PRO A 818 9.08 -8.45 -11.66
C PRO A 818 8.64 -9.56 -12.60
N PHE A 819 7.83 -10.48 -12.06
CA PHE A 819 7.26 -11.61 -12.80
C PHE A 819 5.93 -12.01 -12.21
N TRP A 820 5.14 -12.74 -12.96
CA TRP A 820 3.88 -13.29 -12.47
C TRP A 820 4.03 -14.74 -12.06
N TYR A 821 3.29 -15.15 -11.05
CA TYR A 821 3.11 -16.54 -10.62
C TYR A 821 1.68 -16.75 -10.12
N GLU A 822 1.21 -17.99 -10.23
CA GLU A 822 -0.13 -18.35 -9.81
C GLU A 822 -0.29 -18.27 -8.29
N SER A 823 -1.52 -18.02 -7.83
CA SER A 823 -1.88 -17.99 -6.41
C SER A 823 -1.42 -19.24 -5.65
N LEU A 824 -0.85 -19.03 -4.47
CA LEU A 824 -0.33 -20.08 -3.62
C LEU A 824 -1.43 -20.91 -2.92
N ALA A 825 -2.63 -20.36 -2.77
CA ALA A 825 -3.75 -20.98 -2.06
C ALA A 825 -4.51 -22.03 -2.90
N GLY A 826 -4.27 -22.09 -4.22
CA GLY A 826 -5.01 -22.93 -5.17
C GLY A 826 -4.50 -24.35 -5.41
N ASN A 827 -3.29 -24.67 -4.96
CA ASN A 827 -2.61 -25.89 -5.38
C ASN A 827 -2.80 -27.09 -4.42
N GLY A 828 -4.05 -27.42 -4.12
CA GLY A 828 -4.39 -28.67 -3.43
C GLY A 828 -4.45 -29.93 -4.31
N SER A 829 -4.12 -29.84 -5.60
CA SER A 829 -3.98 -31.00 -6.51
C SER A 829 -2.85 -30.73 -7.50
N GLY A 830 -1.86 -31.61 -7.53
CA GLY A 830 -0.64 -31.49 -8.33
C GLY A 830 -0.86 -31.07 -9.78
N GLY A 831 -0.80 -29.79 -10.04
CA GLY A 831 -0.66 -29.22 -11.36
C GLY A 831 0.83 -28.90 -11.57
N ALA A 832 1.42 -29.47 -12.60
CA ALA A 832 2.78 -29.18 -13.01
C ALA A 832 2.95 -27.68 -13.20
N GLY A 833 3.65 -27.04 -12.29
CA GLY A 833 4.06 -25.65 -12.46
C GLY A 833 4.86 -25.52 -13.74
N VAL A 834 4.57 -24.49 -14.52
CA VAL A 834 5.43 -24.08 -15.63
C VAL A 834 6.81 -23.82 -15.02
N SER A 835 7.72 -24.79 -15.19
CA SER A 835 9.10 -24.64 -14.79
C SER A 835 9.75 -23.63 -15.75
N LEU A 836 10.06 -22.46 -15.24
CA LEU A 836 11.04 -21.61 -15.90
C LEU A 836 12.36 -22.39 -16.04
N PRO A 837 13.07 -22.28 -17.15
CA PRO A 837 14.32 -22.98 -17.34
C PRO A 837 15.31 -22.55 -16.25
N SER A 838 15.63 -23.48 -15.37
CA SER A 838 16.76 -23.35 -14.45
C SER A 838 18.04 -23.41 -15.29
N PRO A 839 19.01 -22.54 -15.09
CA PRO A 839 20.31 -22.73 -15.72
C PRO A 839 20.91 -24.04 -15.20
N ALA A 840 21.17 -24.95 -16.12
CA ALA A 840 21.73 -26.28 -15.84
C ALA A 840 23.14 -26.15 -15.24
N GLY A 841 23.26 -26.56 -13.99
CA GLY A 841 24.54 -26.79 -13.31
C GLY A 841 24.48 -28.08 -12.55
N LYS A 842 24.99 -29.17 -13.12
CA LYS A 842 25.28 -30.42 -12.41
C LYS A 842 26.45 -30.18 -11.48
N GLY A 843 26.30 -30.51 -10.21
CA GLY A 843 27.42 -30.53 -9.25
C GLY A 843 27.13 -31.44 -8.09
N ALA A 844 27.95 -32.44 -7.99
CA ALA A 844 27.99 -33.65 -7.19
C ALA A 844 27.91 -33.44 -5.67
N GLY A 845 27.46 -34.52 -5.03
CA GLY A 845 27.30 -34.87 -3.65
C GLY A 845 28.40 -34.49 -2.64
N GLY A 846 27.94 -34.36 -1.42
CA GLY A 846 28.74 -34.28 -0.21
C GLY A 846 27.88 -34.64 0.99
N GLU A 847 28.25 -35.72 1.65
CA GLU A 847 27.57 -36.31 2.80
C GLU A 847 27.60 -35.44 4.04
N GLY A 848 26.47 -35.40 4.73
CA GLY A 848 26.26 -35.53 6.14
C GLY A 848 26.81 -34.51 7.11
N ARG A 849 25.92 -33.83 7.80
CA ARG A 849 25.89 -33.74 9.27
C ARG A 849 24.51 -33.30 9.75
N ASP A 850 23.88 -34.17 10.52
CA ASP A 850 22.72 -33.86 11.35
C ASP A 850 23.01 -32.70 12.27
N ILE A 851 22.28 -31.60 12.11
CA ILE A 851 22.17 -30.59 13.15
C ILE A 851 20.75 -30.05 13.15
N TYR A 852 20.06 -30.31 14.27
CA TYR A 852 18.89 -29.68 14.80
C TYR A 852 17.56 -29.91 14.06
N GLN A 853 16.87 -30.96 14.46
CA GLN A 853 15.42 -31.02 14.41
C GLN A 853 14.87 -30.28 15.63
N PRO A 854 14.02 -29.24 15.47
CA PRO A 854 13.16 -28.80 16.56
C PRO A 854 12.17 -29.94 16.80
N ARG A 855 12.27 -30.60 17.95
CA ARG A 855 11.24 -31.50 18.45
C ARG A 855 9.98 -30.70 18.74
N VAL A 856 9.15 -30.54 17.72
CA VAL A 856 7.74 -30.34 17.93
C VAL A 856 7.14 -31.75 17.89
N GLU A 857 6.83 -32.29 19.07
CA GLU A 857 5.96 -33.45 19.11
C GLU A 857 4.67 -33.07 18.36
N PRO A 858 4.14 -33.93 17.47
CA PRO A 858 2.88 -33.67 16.82
C PRO A 858 1.80 -33.68 17.92
N ARG A 859 1.48 -32.49 18.46
CA ARG A 859 0.28 -32.34 19.24
C ARG A 859 -0.92 -32.56 18.32
N PRO A 860 -1.93 -33.31 18.74
CA PRO A 860 -3.09 -33.57 17.91
C PRO A 860 -3.68 -32.24 17.48
N SER A 861 -3.94 -32.13 16.19
CA SER A 861 -4.68 -31.04 15.58
C SER A 861 -5.90 -30.76 16.45
N PRO A 862 -6.13 -29.51 16.89
CA PRO A 862 -7.29 -29.21 17.75
C PRO A 862 -8.55 -29.55 16.97
N LEU A 863 -9.25 -30.53 17.48
CA LEU A 863 -10.59 -31.01 17.17
C LEU A 863 -10.91 -31.08 15.64
N PRO A 864 -11.14 -32.26 15.12
CA PRO A 864 -11.73 -32.39 13.80
C PRO A 864 -13.05 -31.62 13.82
N LEU A 865 -13.21 -30.72 12.86
CA LEU A 865 -14.52 -30.18 12.51
C LEU A 865 -15.46 -31.37 12.46
N SER A 866 -16.57 -31.31 13.21
CA SER A 866 -17.59 -32.34 13.18
C SER A 866 -17.89 -32.69 11.71
N HIS A 867 -17.46 -33.85 11.29
CA HIS A 867 -17.78 -34.41 9.98
C HIS A 867 -19.28 -34.73 9.99
N GLY A 868 -20.09 -33.75 9.60
CA GLY A 868 -21.40 -34.05 9.06
C GLY A 868 -21.19 -34.66 7.70
N GLU A 869 -21.41 -35.94 7.61
CA GLU A 869 -21.57 -36.77 6.42
C GLU A 869 -20.77 -36.36 5.16
N ARG A 870 -19.61 -36.98 5.02
CA ARG A 870 -18.93 -37.09 3.73
C ARG A 870 -19.75 -38.06 2.89
N GLY A 871 -20.29 -37.56 1.76
CA GLY A 871 -20.75 -38.44 0.69
C GLY A 871 -19.59 -39.36 0.28
N SER A 872 -19.85 -40.64 0.21
CA SER A 872 -18.94 -41.68 -0.16
C SER A 872 -18.71 -41.70 -1.67
N SER A 873 -17.96 -40.76 -2.22
CA SER A 873 -17.31 -40.89 -3.53
C SER A 873 -15.99 -40.14 -3.47
N GLY A 874 -14.89 -40.87 -3.72
CA GLY A 874 -13.50 -40.36 -3.65
C GLY A 874 -13.12 -39.41 -4.79
N GLU A 875 -14.02 -38.57 -5.28
CA GLU A 875 -13.71 -37.50 -6.23
C GLU A 875 -13.09 -36.31 -5.49
N ALA A 876 -11.95 -35.87 -5.96
CA ALA A 876 -11.31 -34.63 -5.51
C ALA A 876 -12.29 -33.47 -5.69
N LEU A 877 -12.62 -32.78 -4.61
CA LEU A 877 -13.52 -31.62 -4.67
C LEU A 877 -12.84 -30.49 -5.43
N GLU A 878 -13.37 -30.09 -6.56
CA GLU A 878 -12.87 -28.94 -7.33
C GLU A 878 -13.51 -27.64 -6.84
N PHE A 879 -12.69 -26.67 -6.45
CA PHE A 879 -13.10 -25.32 -6.11
C PHE A 879 -12.79 -24.37 -7.28
N LEU A 880 -13.75 -24.22 -8.19
CA LEU A 880 -13.53 -23.59 -9.49
C LEU A 880 -13.79 -22.08 -9.53
N LEU A 881 -14.55 -21.53 -8.58
CA LEU A 881 -14.92 -20.12 -8.59
C LEU A 881 -13.99 -19.28 -7.73
N SER A 882 -13.50 -18.18 -8.28
CA SER A 882 -12.78 -17.17 -7.50
C SER A 882 -13.77 -16.39 -6.63
N ALA A 883 -13.50 -16.28 -5.33
CA ALA A 883 -14.35 -15.55 -4.40
C ALA A 883 -13.65 -14.31 -3.85
N ILE A 884 -14.21 -13.15 -4.13
CA ILE A 884 -13.63 -11.86 -3.69
C ILE A 884 -14.63 -11.06 -2.88
N SER A 885 -14.14 -10.14 -2.08
CA SER A 885 -14.97 -9.16 -1.39
C SER A 885 -14.71 -7.75 -1.91
N GLN A 886 -15.78 -6.97 -2.04
CA GLN A 886 -15.70 -5.55 -2.36
C GLN A 886 -16.06 -4.71 -1.14
N ARG A 887 -15.47 -3.54 -1.03
CA ARG A 887 -15.78 -2.59 0.01
C ARG A 887 -16.83 -1.60 -0.49
N PRO A 888 -18.00 -1.52 0.16
CA PRO A 888 -19.03 -0.59 -0.26
C PRO A 888 -18.62 0.87 0.04
N MET A 889 -18.86 1.77 -0.90
CA MET A 889 -18.56 3.20 -0.75
C MET A 889 -19.29 3.85 0.43
N PHE A 890 -20.46 3.35 0.76
CA PHE A 890 -21.31 3.87 1.83
C PHE A 890 -21.00 3.29 3.22
N MET A 891 -20.07 2.33 3.35
CA MET A 891 -19.76 1.69 4.62
C MET A 891 -18.26 1.58 4.84
N TYR A 892 -17.79 1.85 6.05
CA TYR A 892 -16.38 1.80 6.39
C TYR A 892 -16.09 0.62 7.33
N HIS A 893 -15.69 -0.51 6.76
CA HIS A 893 -15.42 -1.76 7.50
C HIS A 893 -16.57 -2.11 8.47
N SER A 894 -16.29 -2.89 9.52
CA SER A 894 -17.25 -3.19 10.57
C SER A 894 -17.71 -1.96 11.36
N TRP A 895 -16.96 -0.87 11.33
CA TRP A 895 -17.32 0.41 11.98
C TRP A 895 -18.54 1.08 11.34
N GLY A 896 -18.64 1.05 10.02
CA GLY A 896 -19.80 1.60 9.31
C GLY A 896 -21.08 0.83 9.57
N SER A 897 -20.99 -0.45 9.86
CA SER A 897 -22.16 -1.31 10.04
C SER A 897 -22.97 -1.01 11.30
N GLN A 898 -22.42 -0.33 12.29
CA GLN A 898 -23.16 0.18 13.45
C GLN A 898 -24.00 1.43 13.14
N ASN A 899 -23.70 2.12 12.05
CA ASN A 899 -24.37 3.36 11.68
C ASN A 899 -25.73 3.07 11.04
N SER A 900 -26.81 3.49 11.68
CA SER A 900 -28.17 3.19 11.26
C SER A 900 -28.53 3.79 9.89
N TRP A 901 -28.01 4.96 9.55
CA TRP A 901 -28.25 5.57 8.22
C TRP A 901 -27.55 4.80 7.11
N LEU A 902 -26.31 4.35 7.35
CA LEU A 902 -25.57 3.59 6.35
C LEU A 902 -26.18 2.20 6.13
N ARG A 903 -26.72 1.56 7.17
CA ARG A 903 -27.43 0.28 7.04
C ARG A 903 -28.71 0.35 6.19
N GLN A 904 -29.31 1.52 6.06
CA GLN A 904 -30.50 1.70 5.19
C GLN A 904 -30.14 1.63 3.70
N ILE A 905 -28.90 1.95 3.33
CA ILE A 905 -28.45 1.89 1.93
C ILE A 905 -28.30 0.43 1.48
N ALA A 906 -27.77 -0.44 2.34
CA ALA A 906 -27.71 -1.89 2.10
C ALA A 906 -28.01 -2.63 3.41
N ALA A 907 -29.27 -3.04 3.56
CA ALA A 907 -29.73 -3.70 4.76
C ALA A 907 -29.26 -5.16 4.88
N ARG A 908 -28.89 -5.80 3.76
CA ARG A 908 -28.49 -7.22 3.68
C ARG A 908 -27.30 -7.41 2.75
N ASN A 909 -26.54 -8.44 3.01
CA ASN A 909 -25.48 -8.92 2.13
C ASN A 909 -25.96 -10.08 1.25
N PHE A 910 -25.37 -10.21 0.06
CA PHE A 910 -25.65 -11.27 -0.90
C PHE A 910 -24.32 -11.78 -1.46
N LEU A 911 -24.34 -13.03 -1.93
CA LEU A 911 -23.32 -13.54 -2.84
C LEU A 911 -23.74 -13.19 -4.26
N TYR A 912 -22.97 -12.36 -4.93
CA TYR A 912 -23.25 -11.94 -6.30
C TYR A 912 -22.49 -12.81 -7.29
N LEU A 913 -23.12 -13.20 -8.39
CA LEU A 913 -22.54 -14.00 -9.46
C LEU A 913 -23.18 -13.67 -10.82
N HIS A 914 -22.40 -13.91 -11.88
CA HIS A 914 -22.89 -13.69 -13.24
C HIS A 914 -24.07 -14.64 -13.55
N PRO A 915 -25.11 -14.20 -14.28
CA PRO A 915 -26.25 -15.08 -14.63
C PRO A 915 -25.82 -16.38 -15.31
N ASP A 916 -24.85 -16.35 -16.23
CA ASP A 916 -24.35 -17.54 -16.90
C ASP A 916 -23.64 -18.50 -15.93
N THR A 917 -22.86 -17.96 -15.00
CA THR A 917 -22.24 -18.74 -13.92
C THR A 917 -23.31 -19.36 -13.04
N ALA A 918 -24.35 -18.59 -12.68
CA ALA A 918 -25.48 -19.08 -11.89
C ALA A 918 -26.21 -20.22 -12.60
N ALA A 919 -26.51 -20.05 -13.89
CA ALA A 919 -27.19 -21.08 -14.72
C ALA A 919 -26.38 -22.37 -14.81
N ALA A 920 -25.03 -22.25 -14.99
CA ALA A 920 -24.13 -23.42 -15.02
C ALA A 920 -24.15 -24.23 -13.73
N HIS A 921 -24.44 -23.60 -12.59
CA HIS A 921 -24.51 -24.21 -11.25
C HIS A 921 -25.97 -24.43 -10.78
N GLY A 922 -26.97 -24.23 -11.64
CA GLY A 922 -28.38 -24.41 -11.32
C GLY A 922 -28.91 -23.47 -10.21
N ILE A 923 -28.36 -22.25 -10.10
CA ILE A 923 -28.65 -21.28 -9.03
C ILE A 923 -29.60 -20.19 -9.58
N GLY A 924 -30.76 -20.06 -8.94
CA GLY A 924 -31.73 -18.98 -9.20
C GLY A 924 -31.40 -17.71 -8.44
N ASP A 925 -31.93 -16.57 -8.92
CA ASP A 925 -31.82 -15.30 -8.19
C ASP A 925 -32.61 -15.38 -6.87
N GLY A 926 -31.96 -15.05 -5.75
CA GLY A 926 -32.54 -15.16 -4.40
C GLY A 926 -32.39 -16.53 -3.73
N ASP A 927 -31.87 -17.54 -4.40
CA ASP A 927 -31.63 -18.87 -3.80
C ASP A 927 -30.70 -18.77 -2.60
N ARG A 928 -30.90 -19.65 -1.62
CA ARG A 928 -29.94 -19.88 -0.54
C ARG A 928 -28.97 -20.97 -0.97
N VAL A 929 -27.70 -20.57 -1.11
CA VAL A 929 -26.62 -21.43 -1.60
C VAL A 929 -25.58 -21.66 -0.52
N TRP A 930 -24.90 -22.79 -0.60
CA TRP A 930 -23.66 -23.04 0.12
C TRP A 930 -22.50 -22.43 -0.66
N VAL A 931 -21.63 -21.74 0.08
CA VAL A 931 -20.31 -21.28 -0.38
C VAL A 931 -19.30 -22.08 0.42
N GLU A 932 -18.55 -22.93 -0.24
CA GLU A 932 -17.64 -23.87 0.39
C GLU A 932 -16.24 -23.74 -0.18
N SER A 933 -15.28 -23.72 0.70
CA SER A 933 -13.85 -23.80 0.42
C SER A 933 -13.24 -25.05 1.06
N ALA A 934 -11.95 -25.27 0.88
CA ALA A 934 -11.22 -26.31 1.60
C ALA A 934 -11.28 -26.18 3.13
N HIS A 935 -11.67 -25.00 3.67
CA HIS A 935 -11.58 -24.64 5.10
C HIS A 935 -12.95 -24.58 5.80
N GLY A 936 -14.03 -24.61 5.06
CA GLY A 936 -15.35 -24.57 5.64
C GLY A 936 -16.43 -24.12 4.66
N ARG A 937 -17.64 -24.03 5.16
CA ARG A 937 -18.79 -23.58 4.36
C ARG A 937 -19.72 -22.66 5.12
N ILE A 938 -20.37 -21.76 4.37
CA ILE A 938 -21.43 -20.86 4.84
C ILE A 938 -22.63 -20.94 3.92
N ARG A 939 -23.84 -20.70 4.45
CA ARG A 939 -25.07 -20.69 3.66
C ARG A 939 -25.63 -19.29 3.55
N VAL A 940 -25.71 -18.75 2.32
CA VAL A 940 -25.94 -17.34 2.03
C VAL A 940 -26.97 -17.15 0.92
N PRO A 941 -27.66 -16.00 0.83
CA PRO A 941 -28.52 -15.69 -0.31
C PRO A 941 -27.67 -15.30 -1.52
N ALA A 942 -27.98 -15.86 -2.69
CA ALA A 942 -27.38 -15.52 -3.97
C ALA A 942 -28.15 -14.38 -4.66
N LYS A 943 -27.45 -13.62 -5.50
CA LYS A 943 -28.05 -12.59 -6.35
C LYS A 943 -27.33 -12.51 -7.69
N HIS A 944 -28.10 -12.49 -8.77
CA HIS A 944 -27.53 -12.35 -10.10
C HIS A 944 -27.00 -10.93 -10.34
N HIS A 945 -25.83 -10.82 -10.97
CA HIS A 945 -25.17 -9.56 -11.29
C HIS A 945 -24.40 -9.66 -12.60
N ALA A 946 -24.97 -9.15 -13.69
CA ALA A 946 -24.41 -9.25 -15.05
C ALA A 946 -23.03 -8.55 -15.23
N GLY A 947 -22.70 -7.63 -14.34
CA GLY A 947 -21.38 -6.95 -14.31
C GLY A 947 -20.32 -7.72 -13.51
N THR A 948 -20.44 -9.03 -13.37
CA THR A 948 -19.43 -9.89 -12.72
C THR A 948 -18.69 -10.71 -13.78
N ALA A 949 -17.38 -10.80 -13.72
CA ALA A 949 -16.62 -11.69 -14.60
C ALA A 949 -17.06 -13.16 -14.38
N ARG A 950 -17.21 -13.92 -15.48
CA ARG A 950 -17.55 -15.34 -15.39
C ARG A 950 -16.50 -16.10 -14.58
N GLY A 951 -16.91 -17.08 -13.79
CA GLY A 951 -16.03 -17.81 -12.88
C GLY A 951 -15.66 -17.06 -11.60
N THR A 952 -16.26 -15.88 -11.36
CA THR A 952 -16.07 -15.10 -10.15
C THR A 952 -17.37 -14.97 -9.36
N VAL A 953 -17.29 -15.04 -8.05
CA VAL A 953 -18.36 -14.66 -7.11
C VAL A 953 -17.83 -13.59 -6.16
N TRP A 954 -18.73 -12.70 -5.71
CA TRP A 954 -18.31 -11.64 -4.83
C TRP A 954 -19.38 -11.23 -3.81
N THR A 955 -18.95 -10.56 -2.76
CA THR A 955 -19.85 -10.02 -1.74
C THR A 955 -19.34 -8.69 -1.22
N TRP A 956 -20.20 -7.91 -0.58
CA TRP A 956 -19.75 -6.76 0.20
C TRP A 956 -19.07 -7.20 1.49
N ASN A 957 -17.92 -6.61 1.80
CA ASN A 957 -17.29 -6.83 3.10
C ASN A 957 -18.03 -6.07 4.21
N ALA A 958 -17.87 -6.50 5.46
CA ALA A 958 -18.32 -5.81 6.68
C ALA A 958 -19.83 -5.65 6.83
N ILE A 959 -20.68 -6.24 5.98
CA ILE A 959 -22.14 -6.30 6.22
C ILE A 959 -22.45 -7.59 6.94
N GLY A 960 -22.86 -7.46 8.21
CA GLY A 960 -23.17 -8.55 9.12
C GLY A 960 -22.57 -8.32 10.50
N LYS A 961 -23.08 -9.02 11.49
CA LYS A 961 -22.65 -8.94 12.88
C LYS A 961 -22.65 -10.31 13.54
N ARG A 962 -21.80 -10.46 14.58
CA ARG A 962 -21.87 -11.56 15.51
C ARG A 962 -22.74 -11.18 16.71
N GLU A 963 -23.30 -12.19 17.36
CA GLU A 963 -23.94 -12.09 18.67
C GLU A 963 -23.09 -11.32 19.68
N GLY A 964 -23.72 -10.50 20.50
CA GLY A 964 -23.09 -9.65 21.51
C GLY A 964 -22.46 -8.35 20.97
N ALA A 965 -22.20 -8.23 19.67
CA ALA A 965 -21.78 -6.94 19.09
C ALA A 965 -22.85 -5.88 19.29
N TRP A 966 -22.45 -4.66 19.60
CA TRP A 966 -23.34 -3.52 19.90
C TRP A 966 -24.28 -3.74 21.11
N LYS A 967 -24.00 -4.71 21.97
CA LYS A 967 -24.90 -5.15 23.04
C LYS A 967 -26.24 -5.67 22.52
N LEU A 968 -26.25 -6.20 21.28
CA LEU A 968 -27.44 -6.82 20.69
C LEU A 968 -27.78 -8.14 21.43
N ALA A 969 -29.06 -8.37 21.65
CA ALA A 969 -29.53 -9.62 22.21
C ALA A 969 -29.29 -10.81 21.26
N ALA A 970 -29.23 -12.02 21.78
CA ALA A 970 -28.90 -13.23 21.00
C ALA A 970 -29.88 -13.53 19.85
N ASP A 971 -31.10 -13.04 19.90
CA ASP A 971 -32.16 -13.20 18.91
C ASP A 971 -32.24 -12.00 17.92
N ALA A 972 -31.32 -11.04 18.01
CA ALA A 972 -31.38 -9.84 17.21
C ALA A 972 -31.31 -10.17 15.68
N PRO A 973 -32.23 -9.63 14.88
CA PRO A 973 -32.32 -9.96 13.46
C PRO A 973 -31.08 -9.53 12.64
N GLU A 974 -30.25 -8.67 13.17
CA GLU A 974 -29.01 -8.22 12.57
C GLU A 974 -28.03 -9.35 12.22
N TYR A 975 -28.05 -10.44 12.99
CA TYR A 975 -27.18 -11.62 12.77
C TYR A 975 -27.52 -12.37 11.48
N THR A 976 -28.74 -12.22 10.98
CA THR A 976 -29.22 -12.89 9.76
C THR A 976 -29.08 -12.02 8.52
N LYS A 977 -28.65 -10.75 8.65
CA LYS A 977 -28.62 -9.79 7.55
C LYS A 977 -27.35 -9.81 6.71
N GLY A 978 -26.31 -10.46 7.22
CA GLY A 978 -25.04 -10.49 6.49
C GLY A 978 -24.15 -11.66 6.87
N PHE A 979 -23.04 -11.75 6.16
CA PHE A 979 -22.02 -12.78 6.32
C PHE A 979 -20.66 -12.24 5.85
N LEU A 980 -19.60 -12.95 6.19
CA LEU A 980 -18.24 -12.67 5.75
C LEU A 980 -17.63 -13.88 5.08
N LEU A 981 -16.90 -13.69 3.97
CA LEU A 981 -16.04 -14.74 3.39
C LEU A 981 -14.89 -15.13 4.32
N ASN A 982 -14.56 -14.30 5.29
CA ASN A 982 -13.57 -14.59 6.34
C ASN A 982 -13.83 -15.90 7.11
N HIS A 983 -15.06 -16.41 7.09
CA HIS A 983 -15.39 -17.71 7.69
C HIS A 983 -14.93 -18.91 6.87
N VAL A 984 -14.59 -18.71 5.60
CA VAL A 984 -14.18 -19.75 4.65
C VAL A 984 -12.78 -19.52 4.06
N ILE A 985 -12.05 -18.52 4.53
CA ILE A 985 -10.63 -18.29 4.21
C ILE A 985 -9.78 -18.93 5.30
N ASP A 986 -8.69 -19.61 4.95
CA ASP A 986 -7.65 -19.97 5.90
C ASP A 986 -6.56 -18.88 5.94
N ASP A 987 -6.05 -18.59 7.12
CA ASP A 987 -4.90 -17.69 7.32
C ASP A 987 -3.55 -18.38 7.06
N LEU A 988 -3.57 -19.70 6.81
CA LEU A 988 -2.39 -20.49 6.49
C LEU A 988 -2.53 -21.14 5.10
N LEU A 989 -1.40 -21.29 4.43
CA LEU A 989 -1.27 -22.10 3.21
C LEU A 989 -1.31 -23.60 3.55
N PRO A 990 -1.47 -24.48 2.56
CA PRO A 990 -1.33 -25.93 2.73
C PRO A 990 0.01 -26.28 3.40
N ALA A 991 0.01 -27.38 4.17
CA ALA A 991 1.21 -27.83 4.87
C ALA A 991 2.29 -28.29 3.90
N ARG A 992 3.52 -27.97 4.20
CA ARG A 992 4.72 -28.54 3.58
C ARG A 992 4.87 -30.02 4.00
N PRO A 993 5.78 -30.78 3.34
CA PRO A 993 6.05 -32.18 3.72
C PRO A 993 6.49 -32.36 5.18
N ASP A 994 7.15 -31.37 5.76
CA ASP A 994 7.56 -31.34 7.18
C ASP A 994 6.42 -30.93 8.15
N GLY A 995 5.22 -30.67 7.62
CA GLY A 995 4.05 -30.24 8.39
C GLY A 995 3.96 -28.74 8.67
N TYR A 996 4.99 -27.97 8.35
CA TYR A 996 4.96 -26.50 8.54
C TYR A 996 4.01 -25.83 7.56
N ARG A 997 3.35 -24.74 7.99
CA ARG A 997 2.42 -23.96 7.19
C ARG A 997 2.76 -22.47 7.23
N TYR A 998 3.05 -21.91 6.08
CA TYR A 998 3.20 -20.44 5.95
C TYR A 998 1.87 -19.73 6.10
N ALA A 999 1.92 -18.45 6.48
CA ALA A 999 0.76 -17.60 6.39
C ALA A 999 0.28 -17.49 4.92
N ASN A 1000 -1.05 -17.41 4.73
CA ASN A 1000 -1.67 -17.18 3.42
C ASN A 1000 -1.46 -15.71 3.02
N ALA A 1001 -0.28 -15.43 2.49
CA ALA A 1001 0.23 -14.09 2.27
C ALA A 1001 1.20 -14.07 1.07
N ASP A 1002 1.48 -12.89 0.57
CA ASP A 1002 2.56 -12.65 -0.38
C ASP A 1002 3.90 -13.06 0.23
N PRO A 1003 4.70 -13.90 -0.46
CA PRO A 1003 5.94 -14.46 0.10
C PRO A 1003 7.05 -13.43 0.32
N VAL A 1004 6.95 -12.24 -0.27
CA VAL A 1004 7.96 -11.19 -0.17
C VAL A 1004 7.62 -10.21 0.95
N THR A 1005 6.39 -9.73 0.99
CA THR A 1005 5.95 -8.63 1.86
C THR A 1005 5.05 -9.06 3.00
N GLY A 1006 4.58 -10.29 3.01
CA GLY A 1006 3.64 -10.78 4.01
C GLY A 1006 2.22 -10.20 3.91
N GLN A 1007 1.85 -9.55 2.82
CA GLN A 1007 0.48 -9.07 2.67
C GLN A 1007 -0.51 -10.22 2.60
N ALA A 1008 -1.58 -10.16 3.39
CA ALA A 1008 -2.66 -11.15 3.37
C ALA A 1008 -3.28 -11.30 1.97
N ALA A 1009 -3.37 -12.53 1.48
CA ALA A 1009 -3.85 -12.89 0.13
C ALA A 1009 -5.38 -13.07 0.11
N TRP A 1010 -6.12 -12.00 0.38
CA TRP A 1010 -7.57 -12.01 0.55
C TRP A 1010 -8.36 -12.50 -0.65
N PHE A 1011 -7.84 -12.30 -1.86
CA PHE A 1011 -8.56 -12.53 -3.10
C PHE A 1011 -8.14 -13.79 -3.83
N ASP A 1012 -7.32 -14.62 -3.18
CA ASP A 1012 -6.90 -15.92 -3.70
C ASP A 1012 -7.86 -17.07 -3.33
N LEU A 1013 -8.96 -16.73 -2.63
CA LEU A 1013 -9.96 -17.71 -2.20
C LEU A 1013 -10.64 -18.37 -3.38
N LYS A 1014 -10.64 -19.71 -3.39
CA LYS A 1014 -11.39 -20.54 -4.33
C LYS A 1014 -12.53 -21.23 -3.59
N VAL A 1015 -13.69 -21.26 -4.24
CA VAL A 1015 -14.92 -21.86 -3.67
C VAL A 1015 -15.69 -22.67 -4.69
N ARG A 1016 -16.53 -23.58 -4.20
CA ARG A 1016 -17.68 -24.10 -4.94
C ARG A 1016 -18.96 -23.48 -4.38
N VAL A 1017 -19.93 -23.30 -5.26
CA VAL A 1017 -21.24 -22.73 -4.87
C VAL A 1017 -22.32 -23.67 -5.37
N TYR A 1018 -23.22 -24.10 -4.47
CA TYR A 1018 -24.28 -25.06 -4.77
C TYR A 1018 -25.50 -24.82 -3.86
N ARG A 1019 -26.66 -25.35 -4.23
CA ARG A 1019 -27.89 -25.29 -3.42
C ARG A 1019 -27.85 -26.10 -2.15
#